data_7ebe3e39048fc2610f75eb462598e6c2
#
_entry.id   7ebe3e39048fc2610f75eb462598e6c2
#
_cell.length_a   1.000
_cell.length_b   1.000
_cell.length_c   1.000
_cell.angle_alpha   90.00
_cell.angle_beta   90.00
_cell.angle_gamma   90.00
#
_symmetry.space_group_name_H-M   'P 1'
#
loop_
_entity.id
_entity.type
_entity.pdbx_description
1 polymer ?
#
loop_
_entity_poly.entity_id
_entity_poly.type
_entity_poly.pdbx_seq_one_letter_code
_entity_poly.pdbx_strand_id
1 'polypeptide(L)'
;MQAAKPLFDYPKYWAECFGPAPFLPMSREEMDQLGWDSCDIIIVTGDAYVDHPSFGMAIIGRLLESQGFRVGIIAQPNWQSKDDFMKLGEPNLFFGVAAGNMDSMINRYTADKKIRSDDAYTPGGMAGKRPDRASLVYSQRCKEAYKHVPIVLGGIEASLRRIAHYDYWQDRVRNSILIDASADILLYGNAERAIVEVAQRLSWGHKIEDITDVRGTAFIRRDTPQGWYEVDSTRIDRPGKVDKIINPYVNTQDTQACAIEQEKGPVEDPQEAKVVQILASPRMTRDKTVIRLPSMEKVRNDPVLYAHANRVLHLETNPGNARALVQKHGELDVWFNPPPIPMTTEEMDYVFGMPYARVPHPAYGKEKIPAYDMIRFSVNIMRGCFGGCTFCSITEHEGRIIQNRSEESIIREIEEIRDKVPGFTGVISDLGGPTANMYRIACKSPGIESACRKPSCVFPGICPNLNTDHSSLIQLYRSARALPGVKKILIASGLRYDLAVESPEYVKELVTHHVGGYLKIAPEHTEEGPLNQMMKPGIGSYDKFKRMFEKYTKEAGKEQYLIPYFIAAHPGTTDEDMMNLALWLKGNGFRADQVQAFYPSPMATATAMYHSGKNPLRKVTYKSDGVTIVKSEDQRRLHKAFLRYHDPKGWPMLREALIRMGRADLIGPGKDQLIPAHQPATDSYQSARRKNSTPAGSHKVAKEKTTKILTQHTGLPPRASDGGNPWDKREQAKAAAFARNQQAAKERKDAAKGKGPKPTRKPVVPR
;
A
#
# COMPACT_ATOMS: atom_id res chain seq x y z
N MET A 1 -19.42 -19.00 2.83
CA MET A 1 -18.00 -19.07 3.29
C MET A 1 -17.93 -20.09 4.41
N GLN A 2 -16.92 -20.95 4.41
CA GLN A 2 -16.63 -21.80 5.56
C GLN A 2 -16.31 -20.87 6.73
N ALA A 3 -16.95 -21.07 7.89
CA ALA A 3 -16.68 -20.27 9.07
C ALA A 3 -15.21 -20.47 9.48
N ALA A 4 -14.47 -19.39 9.66
CA ALA A 4 -13.13 -19.46 10.22
C ALA A 4 -13.24 -19.65 11.75
N LYS A 5 -12.29 -20.37 12.36
CA LYS A 5 -12.21 -20.49 13.80
C LYS A 5 -11.82 -19.13 14.38
N PRO A 6 -12.62 -18.54 15.30
CA PRO A 6 -12.30 -17.27 15.93
C PRO A 6 -11.00 -17.33 16.73
N LEU A 7 -10.30 -16.19 16.85
CA LEU A 7 -9.07 -16.08 17.67
C LEU A 7 -9.31 -16.37 19.16
N PHE A 8 -10.54 -16.22 19.63
CA PHE A 8 -10.92 -16.44 21.04
C PHE A 8 -11.15 -17.91 21.40
N ASP A 9 -11.29 -18.80 20.39
CA ASP A 9 -11.67 -20.20 20.59
C ASP A 9 -10.47 -21.13 20.84
N TYR A 10 -9.26 -20.59 20.85
CA TYR A 10 -8.05 -21.35 21.16
C TYR A 10 -7.80 -21.41 22.65
N PRO A 11 -7.47 -22.61 23.20
CA PRO A 11 -7.04 -22.71 24.57
C PRO A 11 -5.72 -21.99 24.75
N LYS A 12 -5.53 -21.32 25.87
CA LYS A 12 -4.28 -20.64 26.16
C LYS A 12 -3.15 -21.63 26.40
N TYR A 13 -1.97 -21.29 25.92
CA TYR A 13 -0.78 -22.08 26.19
C TYR A 13 -0.39 -21.99 27.66
N TRP A 14 0.31 -22.99 28.19
CA TRP A 14 0.60 -23.10 29.62
C TRP A 14 1.40 -21.90 30.15
N ALA A 15 2.21 -21.27 29.29
CA ALA A 15 3.05 -20.14 29.69
C ALA A 15 2.28 -18.82 29.88
N GLU A 16 0.95 -18.79 29.69
CA GLU A 16 0.08 -17.65 30.03
C GLU A 16 0.26 -17.21 31.51
N CYS A 17 0.71 -18.13 32.39
CA CYS A 17 0.98 -17.84 33.78
C CYS A 17 2.05 -16.75 33.99
N PHE A 18 2.90 -16.45 33.04
CA PHE A 18 3.87 -15.34 33.11
C PHE A 18 3.24 -13.97 32.87
N GLY A 19 2.03 -13.91 32.31
CA GLY A 19 1.39 -12.64 31.92
C GLY A 19 2.08 -11.92 30.75
N PRO A 20 1.56 -10.75 30.34
CA PRO A 20 2.15 -9.97 29.25
C PRO A 20 3.45 -9.28 29.72
N ALA A 21 4.50 -9.38 28.91
CA ALA A 21 5.76 -8.69 29.14
C ALA A 21 5.61 -7.17 28.90
N PRO A 22 6.32 -6.29 29.63
CA PRO A 22 6.35 -4.86 29.35
C PRO A 22 6.79 -4.56 27.89
N PHE A 23 7.80 -5.30 27.43
CA PHE A 23 8.23 -5.44 26.03
C PHE A 23 8.55 -6.91 25.78
N LEU A 24 8.36 -7.34 24.53
CA LEU A 24 8.85 -8.65 24.13
C LEU A 24 10.38 -8.65 24.18
N PRO A 25 11.04 -9.62 24.81
CA PRO A 25 12.48 -9.58 25.08
C PRO A 25 13.31 -9.63 23.81
N MET A 26 14.37 -8.83 23.77
CA MET A 26 15.38 -8.80 22.71
C MET A 26 16.74 -9.32 23.17
N SER A 27 16.90 -9.64 24.46
CA SER A 27 18.12 -10.14 25.05
C SER A 27 17.85 -11.25 26.07
N ARG A 28 18.90 -12.00 26.42
CA ARG A 28 18.83 -13.04 27.46
C ARG A 28 18.52 -12.47 28.82
N GLU A 29 19.12 -11.32 29.14
CA GLU A 29 18.92 -10.63 30.40
C GLU A 29 17.45 -10.21 30.60
N GLU A 30 16.78 -9.80 29.54
CA GLU A 30 15.35 -9.47 29.57
C GLU A 30 14.48 -10.72 29.76
N MET A 31 14.86 -11.86 29.16
CA MET A 31 14.21 -13.16 29.41
C MET A 31 14.37 -13.57 30.88
N ASP A 32 15.57 -13.44 31.43
CA ASP A 32 15.85 -13.78 32.83
C ASP A 32 15.03 -12.91 33.80
N GLN A 33 14.84 -11.62 33.50
CA GLN A 33 13.96 -10.72 34.28
C GLN A 33 12.49 -11.14 34.22
N LEU A 34 12.04 -11.75 33.13
CA LEU A 34 10.70 -12.31 32.96
C LEU A 34 10.56 -13.72 33.58
N GLY A 35 11.65 -14.30 34.04
CA GLY A 35 11.68 -15.67 34.55
C GLY A 35 11.59 -16.74 33.47
N TRP A 36 11.97 -16.39 32.22
CA TRP A 36 11.92 -17.31 31.07
C TRP A 36 13.27 -17.99 30.85
N ASP A 37 13.27 -19.31 30.83
CA ASP A 37 14.43 -20.15 30.47
C ASP A 37 14.62 -20.25 28.95
N SER A 38 13.52 -20.16 28.19
CA SER A 38 13.49 -20.25 26.73
C SER A 38 12.34 -19.44 26.16
N CYS A 39 12.40 -19.14 24.87
CA CYS A 39 11.27 -18.66 24.10
C CYS A 39 10.54 -19.82 23.42
N ASP A 40 9.22 -19.74 23.32
CA ASP A 40 8.46 -20.69 22.51
C ASP A 40 8.58 -20.34 21.02
N ILE A 41 8.56 -19.04 20.73
CA ILE A 41 8.63 -18.50 19.38
C ILE A 41 9.63 -17.33 19.37
N ILE A 42 10.49 -17.28 18.35
CA ILE A 42 11.38 -16.14 18.14
C ILE A 42 11.06 -15.50 16.78
N ILE A 43 10.72 -14.20 16.80
CA ILE A 43 10.43 -13.42 15.59
C ILE A 43 11.69 -12.68 15.16
N VAL A 44 12.13 -12.90 13.91
CA VAL A 44 13.28 -12.22 13.29
C VAL A 44 12.76 -11.19 12.28
N THR A 45 13.21 -9.94 12.44
CA THR A 45 12.75 -8.84 11.60
C THR A 45 13.88 -7.93 11.14
N GLY A 46 13.71 -7.34 9.95
CA GLY A 46 14.63 -6.33 9.41
C GLY A 46 14.38 -4.90 9.94
N ASP A 47 13.29 -4.67 10.65
CA ASP A 47 12.97 -3.39 11.28
C ASP A 47 13.48 -3.35 12.73
N ALA A 48 13.75 -2.16 13.25
CA ALA A 48 13.86 -1.96 14.69
C ALA A 48 12.52 -2.33 15.38
N TYR A 49 12.60 -2.93 16.56
CA TYR A 49 11.41 -3.28 17.32
C TYR A 49 10.76 -2.04 17.94
N VAL A 50 9.59 -1.72 17.45
CA VAL A 50 8.69 -0.71 18.00
C VAL A 50 7.41 -1.43 18.41
N ASP A 51 7.08 -1.38 19.69
CA ASP A 51 5.89 -2.04 20.22
C ASP A 51 4.64 -1.18 19.96
N HIS A 52 4.19 -1.19 18.71
CA HIS A 52 3.11 -0.33 18.21
C HIS A 52 2.26 -1.07 17.17
N PRO A 53 0.93 -0.92 17.15
CA PRO A 53 0.03 -1.64 16.23
C PRO A 53 0.19 -1.27 14.74
N SER A 54 1.06 -0.33 14.40
CA SER A 54 1.47 -0.08 13.00
C SER A 54 2.70 -0.88 12.57
N PHE A 55 3.28 -1.71 13.46
CA PHE A 55 4.42 -2.57 13.15
C PHE A 55 3.99 -4.03 13.19
N GLY A 56 4.12 -4.72 12.06
CA GLY A 56 3.65 -6.11 11.92
C GLY A 56 4.27 -7.06 12.94
N MET A 57 5.53 -6.84 13.34
CA MET A 57 6.20 -7.67 14.34
C MET A 57 5.61 -7.51 15.73
N ALA A 58 5.23 -6.29 16.09
CA ALA A 58 4.55 -6.04 17.36
C ALA A 58 3.16 -6.70 17.39
N ILE A 59 2.39 -6.57 16.29
CA ILE A 59 1.08 -7.22 16.17
C ILE A 59 1.20 -8.73 16.34
N ILE A 60 2.06 -9.38 15.56
CA ILE A 60 2.20 -10.83 15.59
C ILE A 60 2.77 -11.29 16.94
N GLY A 61 3.78 -10.59 17.47
CA GLY A 61 4.37 -10.93 18.75
C GLY A 61 3.38 -10.81 19.90
N ARG A 62 2.67 -9.68 20.01
CA ARG A 62 1.65 -9.48 21.03
C ARG A 62 0.45 -10.44 20.88
N LEU A 63 0.07 -10.76 19.64
CA LEU A 63 -0.99 -11.74 19.40
C LEU A 63 -0.59 -13.14 19.90
N LEU A 64 0.61 -13.59 19.60
CA LEU A 64 1.11 -14.89 20.10
C LEU A 64 1.29 -14.88 21.61
N GLU A 65 1.81 -13.80 22.20
CA GLU A 65 1.86 -13.61 23.65
C GLU A 65 0.46 -13.70 24.27
N SER A 66 -0.55 -13.06 23.66
CA SER A 66 -1.95 -13.13 24.14
C SER A 66 -2.56 -14.53 24.07
N GLN A 67 -1.97 -15.43 23.29
CA GLN A 67 -2.30 -16.86 23.26
C GLN A 67 -1.53 -17.68 24.33
N GLY A 68 -0.67 -17.03 25.10
CA GLY A 68 0.10 -17.64 26.19
C GLY A 68 1.51 -18.10 25.80
N PHE A 69 2.00 -17.81 24.59
CA PHE A 69 3.36 -18.16 24.18
C PHE A 69 4.40 -17.15 24.67
N ARG A 70 5.61 -17.63 24.99
CA ARG A 70 6.78 -16.79 25.29
C ARG A 70 7.43 -16.39 23.97
N VAL A 71 7.35 -15.11 23.62
CA VAL A 71 7.77 -14.60 22.31
C VAL A 71 8.98 -13.67 22.45
N GLY A 72 10.10 -14.02 21.81
CA GLY A 72 11.29 -13.18 21.72
C GLY A 72 11.40 -12.48 20.37
N ILE A 73 12.10 -11.35 20.32
CA ILE A 73 12.31 -10.57 19.09
C ILE A 73 13.81 -10.45 18.80
N ILE A 74 14.21 -10.83 17.59
CA ILE A 74 15.52 -10.53 17.03
C ILE A 74 15.34 -9.45 15.94
N ALA A 75 15.55 -8.20 16.33
CA ALA A 75 15.41 -7.05 15.46
C ALA A 75 16.75 -6.66 14.85
N GLN A 76 16.79 -6.50 13.53
CA GLN A 76 17.96 -6.06 12.76
C GLN A 76 19.26 -6.81 13.11
N PRO A 77 19.26 -8.17 13.10
CA PRO A 77 20.44 -8.96 13.42
C PRO A 77 21.61 -8.67 12.47
N ASN A 78 22.84 -8.85 12.96
CA ASN A 78 23.99 -8.95 12.09
C ASN A 78 23.88 -10.22 11.24
N TRP A 79 23.48 -10.04 10.00
CA TRP A 79 23.21 -11.13 9.06
C TRP A 79 24.46 -11.77 8.44
N GLN A 80 25.65 -11.25 8.75
CA GLN A 80 26.91 -11.80 8.23
C GLN A 80 27.30 -13.12 8.92
N SER A 81 26.84 -13.35 10.15
CA SER A 81 27.02 -14.61 10.87
C SER A 81 25.70 -15.09 11.47
N LYS A 82 25.69 -16.31 12.05
CA LYS A 82 24.53 -16.88 12.76
C LYS A 82 24.42 -16.42 14.22
N ASP A 83 25.42 -15.75 14.75
CA ASP A 83 25.57 -15.51 16.20
C ASP A 83 24.39 -14.71 16.79
N ASP A 84 23.98 -13.64 16.12
CA ASP A 84 22.82 -12.84 16.55
C ASP A 84 21.52 -13.64 16.54
N PHE A 85 21.42 -14.68 15.71
CA PHE A 85 20.24 -15.55 15.62
C PHE A 85 20.21 -16.60 16.75
N MET A 86 21.28 -16.72 17.52
CA MET A 86 21.40 -17.62 18.67
C MET A 86 21.28 -16.90 20.02
N LYS A 87 21.23 -15.56 20.04
CA LYS A 87 21.31 -14.76 21.27
C LYS A 87 20.17 -14.99 22.27
N LEU A 88 18.99 -15.43 21.82
CA LEU A 88 17.86 -15.79 22.68
C LEU A 88 17.74 -17.29 22.97
N GLY A 89 18.69 -18.09 22.46
CA GLY A 89 18.62 -19.54 22.50
C GLY A 89 17.78 -20.13 21.38
N GLU A 90 17.51 -21.43 21.49
CA GLU A 90 16.67 -22.18 20.57
C GLU A 90 15.18 -21.99 20.91
N PRO A 91 14.30 -21.61 19.97
CA PRO A 91 12.87 -21.56 20.26
C PRO A 91 12.25 -22.96 20.32
N ASN A 92 11.32 -23.17 21.22
CA ASN A 92 10.67 -24.48 21.40
C ASN A 92 9.81 -24.91 20.21
N LEU A 93 9.26 -23.93 19.44
CA LEU A 93 8.31 -24.21 18.36
C LEU A 93 8.85 -23.83 16.98
N PHE A 94 9.17 -22.53 16.76
CA PHE A 94 9.61 -22.07 15.44
C PHE A 94 10.26 -20.68 15.46
N PHE A 95 10.98 -20.37 14.37
CA PHE A 95 11.34 -19.00 14.02
C PHE A 95 10.30 -18.40 13.08
N GLY A 96 9.70 -17.27 13.47
CA GLY A 96 8.89 -16.43 12.60
C GLY A 96 9.78 -15.41 11.88
N VAL A 97 9.88 -15.45 10.55
CA VAL A 97 10.83 -14.60 9.81
C VAL A 97 10.10 -13.65 8.87
N ALA A 98 10.45 -12.36 8.96
CA ALA A 98 9.95 -11.32 8.06
C ALA A 98 11.02 -10.27 7.73
N ALA A 99 10.89 -9.60 6.60
CA ALA A 99 11.78 -8.50 6.22
C ALA A 99 11.53 -7.20 7.01
N GLY A 100 10.38 -7.08 7.63
CA GLY A 100 9.86 -5.87 8.28
C GLY A 100 8.59 -5.35 7.60
N ASN A 101 8.21 -4.11 7.89
CA ASN A 101 7.00 -3.48 7.34
C ASN A 101 7.07 -3.20 5.83
N MET A 102 8.27 -3.18 5.27
CA MET A 102 8.50 -3.01 3.84
C MET A 102 9.30 -4.16 3.25
N ASP A 103 9.11 -4.39 1.96
CA ASP A 103 10.00 -5.23 1.17
C ASP A 103 11.44 -4.69 1.24
N SER A 104 12.42 -5.55 1.55
CA SER A 104 13.81 -5.14 1.78
C SER A 104 14.45 -4.50 0.54
N MET A 105 14.12 -5.00 -0.66
CA MET A 105 14.63 -4.45 -1.90
C MET A 105 14.03 -3.08 -2.22
N ILE A 106 12.73 -2.90 -1.97
CA ILE A 106 12.05 -1.60 -2.14
C ILE A 106 12.53 -0.59 -1.11
N ASN A 107 12.81 -1.04 0.11
CA ASN A 107 13.35 -0.19 1.15
C ASN A 107 14.78 0.28 0.84
N ARG A 108 15.63 -0.61 0.31
CA ARG A 108 17.04 -0.32 0.05
C ARG A 108 17.31 0.43 -1.26
N TYR A 109 16.50 0.19 -2.30
CA TYR A 109 16.76 0.72 -3.65
C TYR A 109 15.65 1.67 -4.12
N THR A 110 16.04 2.64 -4.95
CA THR A 110 15.09 3.46 -5.72
C THR A 110 14.58 2.70 -6.94
N ALA A 111 13.56 3.24 -7.62
CA ALA A 111 13.07 2.70 -8.89
C ALA A 111 14.12 2.71 -10.02
N ASP A 112 15.20 3.47 -9.89
CA ASP A 112 16.35 3.48 -10.81
C ASP A 112 17.50 2.62 -10.29
N LYS A 113 17.21 1.65 -9.41
CA LYS A 113 18.19 0.70 -8.81
C LYS A 113 19.34 1.36 -8.03
N LYS A 114 19.21 2.63 -7.64
CA LYS A 114 20.20 3.33 -6.81
C LYS A 114 19.97 3.02 -5.34
N ILE A 115 21.06 2.76 -4.61
CA ILE A 115 20.99 2.52 -3.15
C ILE A 115 20.52 3.81 -2.46
N ARG A 116 19.59 3.69 -1.51
CA ARG A 116 19.14 4.79 -0.63
C ARG A 116 20.19 5.05 0.45
N SER A 117 20.29 6.30 0.86
CA SER A 117 21.20 6.74 1.92
C SER A 117 20.61 6.58 3.33
N ASP A 118 19.33 6.28 3.43
CA ASP A 118 18.58 6.23 4.68
C ASP A 118 17.63 5.01 4.73
N ASP A 119 17.32 4.56 5.94
CA ASP A 119 16.30 3.56 6.24
C ASP A 119 15.43 4.07 7.39
N ALA A 120 14.17 4.39 7.09
CA ALA A 120 13.24 4.96 8.07
C ALA A 120 12.90 4.01 9.24
N TYR A 121 13.13 2.72 9.09
CA TYR A 121 12.85 1.70 10.10
C TYR A 121 14.06 1.33 10.95
N THR A 122 15.15 2.06 10.81
CA THR A 122 16.40 1.84 11.56
C THR A 122 16.63 2.97 12.56
N PRO A 123 17.18 2.69 13.76
CA PRO A 123 17.59 3.71 14.70
C PRO A 123 18.58 4.69 14.06
N GLY A 124 18.36 5.99 14.24
CA GLY A 124 19.11 7.05 13.57
C GLY A 124 18.86 7.18 12.08
N GLY A 125 17.96 6.41 11.48
CA GLY A 125 17.70 6.40 10.04
C GLY A 125 18.84 5.82 9.19
N MET A 126 19.74 5.04 9.77
CA MET A 126 20.96 4.55 9.12
C MET A 126 20.64 3.44 8.10
N ALA A 127 21.02 3.63 6.83
CA ALA A 127 20.93 2.59 5.81
C ALA A 127 21.98 1.48 5.98
N GLY A 128 21.71 0.32 5.39
CA GLY A 128 22.68 -0.80 5.28
C GLY A 128 22.62 -1.84 6.38
N LYS A 129 21.77 -1.67 7.39
CA LYS A 129 21.56 -2.70 8.43
C LYS A 129 20.83 -3.94 7.92
N ARG A 130 20.01 -3.78 6.91
CA ARG A 130 19.17 -4.83 6.32
C ARG A 130 19.86 -5.45 5.10
N PRO A 131 19.93 -6.78 4.95
CA PRO A 131 20.43 -7.43 3.75
C PRO A 131 19.44 -7.30 2.58
N ASP A 132 19.93 -7.51 1.38
CA ASP A 132 19.08 -7.73 0.22
C ASP A 132 18.28 -9.03 0.40
N ARG A 133 16.96 -8.98 0.12
CA ARG A 133 16.04 -10.12 0.31
C ARG A 133 16.12 -10.67 1.74
N ALA A 134 15.86 -9.80 2.69
CA ALA A 134 16.06 -10.05 4.11
C ALA A 134 15.39 -11.34 4.60
N SER A 135 14.15 -11.62 4.18
CA SER A 135 13.44 -12.85 4.56
C SER A 135 14.20 -14.11 4.16
N LEU A 136 14.85 -14.12 2.98
CA LEU A 136 15.66 -15.23 2.52
C LEU A 136 16.92 -15.38 3.37
N VAL A 137 17.68 -14.29 3.56
CA VAL A 137 18.95 -14.31 4.30
C VAL A 137 18.72 -14.70 5.75
N TYR A 138 17.72 -14.13 6.40
CA TYR A 138 17.42 -14.46 7.80
C TYR A 138 16.99 -15.90 7.98
N SER A 139 16.16 -16.45 7.07
CA SER A 139 15.79 -17.88 7.12
C SER A 139 17.01 -18.80 7.02
N GLN A 140 17.93 -18.49 6.12
CA GLN A 140 19.18 -19.27 5.99
C GLN A 140 20.01 -19.19 7.28
N ARG A 141 20.13 -18.01 7.91
CA ARG A 141 20.85 -17.86 9.18
C ARG A 141 20.17 -18.60 10.33
N CYS A 142 18.84 -18.59 10.41
CA CYS A 142 18.12 -19.38 11.40
C CYS A 142 18.37 -20.89 11.21
N LYS A 143 18.38 -21.40 9.97
CA LYS A 143 18.70 -22.81 9.67
C LYS A 143 20.16 -23.16 9.96
N GLU A 144 21.11 -22.22 9.78
CA GLU A 144 22.51 -22.41 10.20
C GLU A 144 22.66 -22.43 11.73
N ALA A 145 21.84 -21.65 12.44
CA ALA A 145 21.83 -21.62 13.90
C ALA A 145 21.23 -22.94 14.47
N TYR A 146 20.02 -23.27 14.03
CA TYR A 146 19.26 -24.43 14.53
C TYR A 146 18.56 -25.14 13.37
N LYS A 147 19.23 -26.15 12.80
CA LYS A 147 18.83 -26.80 11.54
C LYS A 147 17.43 -27.44 11.60
N HIS A 148 17.04 -27.96 12.74
CA HIS A 148 15.80 -28.73 12.94
C HIS A 148 14.60 -27.84 13.31
N VAL A 149 14.85 -26.60 13.73
CA VAL A 149 13.77 -25.69 14.09
C VAL A 149 13.00 -25.24 12.83
N PRO A 150 11.67 -25.31 12.85
CA PRO A 150 10.83 -24.85 11.74
C PRO A 150 10.99 -23.36 11.47
N ILE A 151 10.91 -22.98 10.17
CA ILE A 151 10.89 -21.59 9.71
C ILE A 151 9.50 -21.27 9.17
N VAL A 152 8.83 -20.31 9.82
CA VAL A 152 7.55 -19.76 9.38
C VAL A 152 7.81 -18.38 8.76
N LEU A 153 7.69 -18.30 7.43
CA LEU A 153 7.82 -17.02 6.70
C LEU A 153 6.55 -16.19 6.80
N GLY A 154 6.70 -14.86 6.93
CA GLY A 154 5.58 -13.93 6.93
C GLY A 154 5.95 -12.54 6.42
N GLY A 155 5.00 -11.61 6.53
CA GLY A 155 5.16 -10.22 6.10
C GLY A 155 5.04 -10.02 4.58
N ILE A 156 5.11 -8.75 4.17
CA ILE A 156 4.86 -8.36 2.78
C ILE A 156 5.86 -8.94 1.79
N GLU A 157 7.14 -9.00 2.13
CA GLU A 157 8.20 -9.52 1.24
C GLU A 157 7.96 -10.98 0.90
N ALA A 158 7.69 -11.82 1.88
CA ALA A 158 7.40 -13.24 1.67
C ALA A 158 6.08 -13.43 0.92
N SER A 159 5.05 -12.70 1.31
CA SER A 159 3.71 -12.72 0.68
C SER A 159 3.77 -12.44 -0.82
N LEU A 160 4.53 -11.42 -1.25
CA LEU A 160 4.67 -11.03 -2.66
C LEU A 160 5.64 -11.93 -3.46
N ARG A 161 6.40 -12.81 -2.80
CA ARG A 161 7.34 -13.73 -3.44
C ARG A 161 6.96 -15.20 -3.24
N ARG A 162 5.73 -15.49 -2.82
CA ARG A 162 5.25 -16.85 -2.56
C ARG A 162 5.22 -17.76 -3.79
N ILE A 163 5.08 -17.17 -4.99
CA ILE A 163 5.04 -17.85 -6.29
C ILE A 163 6.33 -17.54 -7.09
N ALA A 164 6.55 -18.20 -8.22
CA ALA A 164 7.57 -17.78 -9.19
C ALA A 164 7.30 -16.31 -9.57
N HIS A 165 8.27 -15.44 -9.33
CA HIS A 165 8.09 -14.00 -9.44
C HIS A 165 9.23 -13.33 -10.22
N TYR A 166 8.89 -12.26 -10.96
CA TYR A 166 9.89 -11.45 -11.63
C TYR A 166 10.64 -10.57 -10.62
N ASP A 167 11.97 -10.73 -10.61
CA ASP A 167 12.89 -9.91 -9.82
C ASP A 167 13.42 -8.76 -10.68
N TYR A 168 12.97 -7.56 -10.38
CA TYR A 168 13.31 -6.34 -11.12
C TYR A 168 14.82 -6.04 -11.12
N TRP A 169 15.52 -6.33 -10.01
CA TRP A 169 16.95 -6.01 -9.89
C TRP A 169 17.83 -6.92 -10.73
N GLN A 170 17.46 -8.20 -10.83
CA GLN A 170 18.17 -9.22 -11.60
C GLN A 170 17.60 -9.39 -13.01
N ASP A 171 16.50 -8.71 -13.35
CA ASP A 171 15.77 -8.84 -14.63
C ASP A 171 15.49 -10.31 -15.02
N ARG A 172 15.05 -11.10 -14.05
CA ARG A 172 14.73 -12.53 -14.26
C ARG A 172 13.61 -13.02 -13.36
N VAL A 173 12.97 -14.11 -13.75
CA VAL A 173 12.02 -14.84 -12.90
C VAL A 173 12.79 -15.71 -11.91
N ARG A 174 12.46 -15.59 -10.62
CA ARG A 174 13.01 -16.38 -9.50
C ARG A 174 11.98 -17.41 -9.03
N ASN A 175 12.47 -18.40 -8.28
CA ASN A 175 11.60 -19.37 -7.58
C ASN A 175 10.69 -18.66 -6.57
N SER A 176 9.70 -19.43 -6.07
CA SER A 176 9.05 -19.06 -4.81
C SER A 176 10.10 -18.86 -3.71
N ILE A 177 9.90 -17.85 -2.87
CA ILE A 177 10.79 -17.58 -1.73
C ILE A 177 10.82 -18.77 -0.75
N LEU A 178 9.76 -19.56 -0.69
CA LEU A 178 9.69 -20.76 0.14
C LEU A 178 10.80 -21.77 -0.24
N ILE A 179 11.06 -21.91 -1.54
CA ILE A 179 12.15 -22.76 -2.06
C ILE A 179 13.52 -22.11 -1.81
N ASP A 180 13.68 -20.85 -2.21
CA ASP A 180 14.97 -20.15 -2.12
C ASP A 180 15.44 -19.99 -0.67
N ALA A 181 14.52 -19.80 0.29
CA ALA A 181 14.81 -19.64 1.71
C ALA A 181 14.89 -20.95 2.48
N SER A 182 14.53 -22.08 1.85
CA SER A 182 14.42 -23.39 2.52
C SER A 182 13.53 -23.33 3.78
N ALA A 183 12.43 -22.58 3.69
CA ALA A 183 11.48 -22.43 4.78
C ALA A 183 10.41 -23.52 4.74
N ASP A 184 9.80 -23.80 5.88
CA ASP A 184 8.88 -24.91 6.04
C ASP A 184 7.44 -24.54 5.64
N ILE A 185 7.00 -23.35 6.06
CA ILE A 185 5.68 -22.79 5.70
C ILE A 185 5.76 -21.27 5.51
N LEU A 186 4.92 -20.74 4.64
CA LEU A 186 4.79 -19.30 4.40
C LEU A 186 3.34 -18.88 4.67
N LEU A 187 3.17 -17.84 5.47
CA LEU A 187 1.89 -17.22 5.74
C LEU A 187 1.76 -15.96 4.89
N TYR A 188 0.66 -15.82 4.14
CA TYR A 188 0.43 -14.67 3.29
C TYR A 188 -0.90 -13.98 3.59
N GLY A 189 -0.96 -12.71 3.30
CA GLY A 189 -2.11 -11.88 3.64
C GLY A 189 -2.09 -11.44 5.10
N ASN A 190 -3.26 -11.13 5.65
CA ASN A 190 -3.44 -10.89 7.07
C ASN A 190 -3.39 -12.24 7.80
N ALA A 191 -2.29 -12.51 8.46
CA ALA A 191 -1.90 -13.84 8.91
C ALA A 191 -2.24 -14.13 10.39
N GLU A 192 -3.01 -13.28 11.06
CA GLU A 192 -3.27 -13.39 12.49
C GLU A 192 -3.87 -14.75 12.87
N ARG A 193 -4.93 -15.18 12.19
CA ARG A 193 -5.52 -16.51 12.46
C ARG A 193 -4.57 -17.65 12.06
N ALA A 194 -3.87 -17.50 10.92
CA ALA A 194 -2.99 -18.55 10.43
C ALA A 194 -1.80 -18.77 11.38
N ILE A 195 -1.18 -17.71 11.91
CA ILE A 195 -0.03 -17.85 12.82
C ILE A 195 -0.43 -18.46 14.17
N VAL A 196 -1.62 -18.10 14.69
CA VAL A 196 -2.16 -18.70 15.92
C VAL A 196 -2.45 -20.18 15.72
N GLU A 197 -3.11 -20.55 14.60
CA GLU A 197 -3.40 -21.94 14.28
C GLU A 197 -2.11 -22.78 14.14
N VAL A 198 -1.11 -22.27 13.44
CA VAL A 198 0.20 -22.94 13.29
C VAL A 198 0.88 -23.10 14.64
N ALA A 199 0.94 -22.04 15.46
CA ALA A 199 1.56 -22.10 16.80
C ALA A 199 0.86 -23.10 17.72
N GLN A 200 -0.47 -23.11 17.74
CA GLN A 200 -1.26 -24.04 18.54
C GLN A 200 -1.05 -25.49 18.09
N ARG A 201 -1.07 -25.78 16.79
CA ARG A 201 -0.86 -27.15 16.31
C ARG A 201 0.55 -27.66 16.61
N LEU A 202 1.59 -26.83 16.46
CA LEU A 202 2.95 -27.18 16.84
C LEU A 202 3.06 -27.45 18.34
N SER A 203 2.38 -26.64 19.18
CA SER A 203 2.35 -26.86 20.65
C SER A 203 1.63 -28.14 21.06
N TRP A 204 0.74 -28.67 20.22
CA TRP A 204 0.09 -29.98 20.40
C TRP A 204 0.92 -31.15 19.86
N GLY A 205 2.13 -30.88 19.35
CA GLY A 205 3.04 -31.89 18.83
C GLY A 205 2.80 -32.28 17.36
N HIS A 206 1.98 -31.54 16.61
CA HIS A 206 1.89 -31.72 15.17
C HIS A 206 3.22 -31.32 14.52
N LYS A 207 3.62 -32.03 13.48
CA LYS A 207 4.78 -31.64 12.68
C LYS A 207 4.38 -30.55 11.71
N ILE A 208 5.34 -29.65 11.40
CA ILE A 208 5.09 -28.51 10.51
C ILE A 208 4.67 -28.96 9.10
N GLU A 209 5.23 -30.06 8.59
CA GLU A 209 4.91 -30.65 7.29
C GLU A 209 3.47 -31.20 7.20
N ASP A 210 2.83 -31.50 8.33
CA ASP A 210 1.44 -31.99 8.40
C ASP A 210 0.42 -30.85 8.42
N ILE A 211 0.88 -29.60 8.64
CA ILE A 211 0.01 -28.40 8.69
C ILE A 211 -0.24 -27.91 7.25
N THR A 212 -1.16 -28.55 6.54
CA THR A 212 -1.39 -28.30 5.10
C THR A 212 -2.76 -27.75 4.75
N ASP A 213 -3.64 -27.54 5.72
CA ASP A 213 -5.05 -27.17 5.54
C ASP A 213 -5.38 -25.74 6.03
N VAL A 214 -4.42 -25.01 6.57
CA VAL A 214 -4.61 -23.65 7.06
C VAL A 214 -4.70 -22.66 5.89
N ARG A 215 -5.75 -21.85 5.85
CA ARG A 215 -5.94 -20.83 4.80
C ARG A 215 -4.90 -19.73 4.90
N GLY A 216 -4.53 -19.15 3.75
CA GLY A 216 -3.49 -18.11 3.71
C GLY A 216 -2.08 -18.65 3.89
N THR A 217 -1.85 -19.94 3.64
CA THR A 217 -0.53 -20.58 3.74
C THR A 217 -0.03 -21.09 2.39
N ALA A 218 1.30 -21.17 2.27
CA ALA A 218 1.97 -21.89 1.21
C ALA A 218 3.01 -22.84 1.82
N PHE A 219 3.16 -24.04 1.25
CA PHE A 219 4.06 -25.08 1.72
C PHE A 219 4.49 -25.97 0.57
N ILE A 220 5.50 -26.82 0.80
CA ILE A 220 6.07 -27.72 -0.21
C ILE A 220 5.40 -29.08 -0.12
N ARG A 221 5.04 -29.65 -1.28
CA ARG A 221 4.53 -31.00 -1.44
C ARG A 221 5.20 -31.70 -2.60
N ARG A 222 5.03 -33.01 -2.68
CA ARG A 222 5.44 -33.79 -3.85
C ARG A 222 4.26 -34.20 -4.72
N ASP A 223 3.11 -34.44 -4.12
CA ASP A 223 1.94 -35.03 -4.78
C ASP A 223 0.65 -34.28 -4.46
N THR A 224 -0.34 -34.35 -5.35
CA THR A 224 -1.69 -33.86 -5.09
C THR A 224 -2.39 -34.81 -4.09
N PRO A 225 -3.03 -34.31 -3.01
CA PRO A 225 -3.66 -35.15 -2.00
C PRO A 225 -4.79 -35.99 -2.59
N GLN A 226 -5.00 -37.18 -2.04
CA GLN A 226 -6.13 -38.01 -2.40
C GLN A 226 -7.44 -37.26 -2.17
N GLY A 227 -8.37 -37.38 -3.11
CA GLY A 227 -9.67 -36.68 -3.05
C GLY A 227 -9.65 -35.23 -3.53
N TRP A 228 -8.50 -34.72 -3.96
CA TRP A 228 -8.41 -33.42 -4.63
C TRP A 228 -8.46 -33.58 -6.14
N TYR A 229 -9.06 -32.58 -6.79
CA TYR A 229 -9.16 -32.50 -8.23
C TYR A 229 -8.16 -31.49 -8.77
N GLU A 230 -7.23 -31.95 -9.60
CA GLU A 230 -6.25 -31.07 -10.22
C GLU A 230 -6.71 -30.63 -11.61
N VAL A 231 -6.68 -29.33 -11.86
CA VAL A 231 -7.02 -28.71 -13.13
C VAL A 231 -5.82 -27.96 -13.67
N ASP A 232 -5.38 -28.29 -14.88
CA ASP A 232 -4.31 -27.54 -15.56
C ASP A 232 -4.84 -26.19 -16.04
N SER A 233 -4.24 -25.10 -15.57
CA SER A 233 -4.63 -23.73 -15.90
C SER A 233 -4.59 -23.45 -17.41
N THR A 234 -3.66 -24.06 -18.15
CA THR A 234 -3.54 -23.87 -19.61
C THR A 234 -4.66 -24.54 -20.38
N ARG A 235 -5.28 -25.60 -19.84
CA ARG A 235 -6.46 -26.23 -20.42
C ARG A 235 -7.73 -25.43 -20.20
N ILE A 236 -7.88 -24.83 -19.03
CA ILE A 236 -9.02 -23.97 -18.69
C ILE A 236 -8.97 -22.68 -19.51
N ASP A 237 -7.82 -22.08 -19.63
CA ASP A 237 -7.66 -20.74 -20.18
C ASP A 237 -7.01 -20.68 -21.58
N ARG A 238 -6.21 -21.65 -21.99
CA ARG A 238 -5.51 -21.83 -23.30
C ARG A 238 -4.69 -20.62 -23.79
N PRO A 239 -3.64 -20.21 -23.16
CA PRO A 239 -3.55 -19.54 -21.86
C PRO A 239 -4.52 -18.35 -21.82
N GLY A 240 -5.03 -18.02 -20.69
CA GLY A 240 -5.90 -16.86 -20.45
C GLY A 240 -7.40 -17.17 -20.33
N LYS A 241 -7.84 -18.42 -20.46
CA LYS A 241 -9.24 -18.83 -20.29
C LYS A 241 -9.45 -19.44 -18.91
N VAL A 242 -9.92 -18.66 -17.99
CA VAL A 242 -10.40 -19.12 -16.67
C VAL A 242 -11.91 -19.15 -16.69
N ASP A 243 -12.52 -19.79 -15.70
CA ASP A 243 -13.98 -19.79 -15.52
C ASP A 243 -14.53 -18.38 -15.73
N LYS A 244 -15.68 -18.29 -16.38
CA LYS A 244 -16.38 -17.02 -16.55
C LYS A 244 -16.45 -16.30 -15.20
N ILE A 245 -16.09 -15.02 -15.19
CA ILE A 245 -16.35 -14.18 -14.02
C ILE A 245 -17.84 -14.24 -13.77
N ILE A 246 -18.23 -14.79 -12.62
CA ILE A 246 -19.64 -14.86 -12.22
C ILE A 246 -20.16 -13.43 -12.23
N ASN A 247 -21.21 -13.19 -13.00
CA ASN A 247 -21.85 -11.88 -13.01
C ASN A 247 -22.41 -11.63 -11.59
N PRO A 248 -21.89 -10.65 -10.84
CA PRO A 248 -22.31 -10.41 -9.46
C PRO A 248 -23.75 -9.88 -9.36
N TYR A 249 -24.41 -9.61 -10.50
CA TYR A 249 -25.78 -9.12 -10.57
C TYR A 249 -26.82 -10.23 -10.83
N VAL A 250 -26.37 -11.46 -11.04
CA VAL A 250 -27.27 -12.60 -11.28
C VAL A 250 -27.43 -13.37 -9.97
N ASN A 251 -28.65 -13.53 -9.50
CA ASN A 251 -28.97 -14.38 -8.35
C ASN A 251 -28.50 -15.82 -8.62
N THR A 252 -28.02 -16.50 -7.59
CA THR A 252 -27.50 -17.89 -7.67
C THR A 252 -28.51 -18.88 -8.19
N GLN A 253 -29.81 -18.58 -8.12
CA GLN A 253 -30.89 -19.40 -8.70
C GLN A 253 -30.97 -19.29 -10.22
N ASP A 254 -30.66 -18.11 -10.78
CA ASP A 254 -30.70 -17.87 -12.23
C ASP A 254 -29.46 -18.43 -12.94
N THR A 255 -28.34 -18.58 -12.23
CA THR A 255 -27.10 -19.15 -12.82
C THR A 255 -27.21 -20.64 -13.12
N GLN A 256 -28.09 -21.39 -12.44
CA GLN A 256 -28.35 -22.80 -12.75
C GLN A 256 -29.23 -22.95 -13.98
N ALA A 257 -30.18 -22.05 -14.21
CA ALA A 257 -31.03 -22.04 -15.38
C ALA A 257 -30.33 -21.66 -16.68
N CYS A 258 -29.46 -20.61 -16.62
CA CYS A 258 -28.72 -20.17 -17.80
C CYS A 258 -27.58 -21.10 -18.28
N ALA A 259 -27.10 -21.98 -17.39
CA ALA A 259 -26.09 -22.96 -17.79
C ALA A 259 -26.68 -24.11 -18.62
N ILE A 260 -28.01 -24.32 -18.53
CA ILE A 260 -28.70 -25.37 -19.24
C ILE A 260 -29.19 -24.93 -20.63
N GLU A 261 -29.39 -23.62 -20.84
CA GLU A 261 -29.91 -23.09 -22.12
C GLU A 261 -28.85 -22.79 -23.19
N GLN A 262 -27.57 -22.78 -22.87
CA GLN A 262 -26.52 -22.46 -23.84
C GLN A 262 -25.88 -23.65 -24.55
N GLU A 263 -26.35 -24.88 -24.31
CA GLU A 263 -25.91 -26.10 -25.05
C GLU A 263 -26.93 -26.67 -26.03
N LYS A 264 -27.99 -25.95 -26.38
CA LYS A 264 -28.87 -26.35 -27.45
C LYS A 264 -28.45 -25.73 -28.78
N GLY A 265 -27.53 -26.41 -29.49
CA GLY A 265 -27.43 -26.31 -30.93
C GLY A 265 -28.73 -26.90 -31.59
N PRO A 266 -28.95 -26.60 -32.88
CA PRO A 266 -30.19 -27.01 -33.56
C PRO A 266 -30.40 -28.54 -33.49
N VAL A 267 -31.55 -28.94 -33.00
CA VAL A 267 -31.98 -30.33 -32.92
C VAL A 267 -32.37 -30.78 -34.32
N GLU A 268 -31.59 -31.63 -34.93
CA GLU A 268 -32.05 -32.48 -36.03
C GLU A 268 -32.53 -33.80 -35.45
N ASP A 269 -33.79 -34.08 -35.72
CA ASP A 269 -34.54 -35.35 -35.70
C ASP A 269 -34.78 -36.11 -34.39
N PRO A 270 -36.05 -36.38 -33.99
CA PRO A 270 -36.40 -37.05 -32.75
C PRO A 270 -36.62 -38.56 -32.96
N GLN A 271 -35.64 -39.32 -33.37
CA GLN A 271 -35.67 -40.78 -33.31
C GLN A 271 -34.26 -41.31 -33.01
N GLU A 272 -34.00 -41.52 -31.76
CA GLU A 272 -33.09 -42.42 -31.05
C GLU A 272 -32.60 -41.80 -29.75
N ALA A 273 -33.47 -41.70 -28.76
CA ALA A 273 -33.05 -41.39 -27.41
C ALA A 273 -32.32 -42.61 -26.81
N LYS A 274 -31.03 -42.73 -27.07
CA LYS A 274 -30.14 -43.51 -26.20
C LYS A 274 -30.08 -42.83 -24.85
N VAL A 275 -30.70 -43.44 -23.83
CA VAL A 275 -30.50 -43.06 -22.44
C VAL A 275 -29.05 -43.37 -22.08
N VAL A 276 -28.21 -42.37 -22.27
CA VAL A 276 -26.86 -42.36 -21.69
C VAL A 276 -27.11 -42.11 -20.21
N GLN A 277 -27.00 -43.12 -19.37
CA GLN A 277 -26.81 -42.93 -17.94
C GLN A 277 -25.52 -42.12 -17.78
N ILE A 278 -25.68 -40.81 -17.62
CA ILE A 278 -24.59 -39.95 -17.14
C ILE A 278 -24.37 -40.38 -15.71
N LEU A 279 -23.42 -41.29 -15.50
CA LEU A 279 -22.81 -41.50 -14.19
C LEU A 279 -22.39 -40.10 -13.75
N ALA A 280 -23.11 -39.53 -12.78
CA ALA A 280 -22.77 -38.22 -12.21
C ALA A 280 -21.33 -38.29 -11.73
N SER A 281 -20.40 -37.73 -12.50
CA SER A 281 -19.08 -37.49 -12.01
C SER A 281 -19.20 -36.81 -10.67
N PRO A 282 -18.44 -37.21 -9.64
CA PRO A 282 -18.49 -36.55 -8.34
C PRO A 282 -18.37 -35.05 -8.59
N ARG A 283 -19.40 -34.28 -8.19
CA ARG A 283 -19.44 -32.82 -8.42
C ARG A 283 -18.11 -32.22 -7.91
N MET A 284 -17.30 -31.70 -8.80
CA MET A 284 -16.06 -30.99 -8.47
C MET A 284 -16.42 -29.78 -7.61
N THR A 285 -16.21 -29.92 -6.30
CA THR A 285 -16.37 -28.78 -5.40
C THR A 285 -15.15 -27.88 -5.48
N ARG A 286 -15.32 -26.56 -5.42
CA ARG A 286 -14.18 -25.62 -5.44
C ARG A 286 -13.21 -25.88 -4.29
N ASP A 287 -13.72 -26.29 -3.14
CA ASP A 287 -12.93 -26.55 -1.92
C ASP A 287 -11.97 -27.75 -2.04
N LYS A 288 -12.23 -28.65 -2.99
CA LYS A 288 -11.37 -29.83 -3.29
C LYS A 288 -10.75 -29.75 -4.68
N THR A 289 -10.69 -28.54 -5.27
CA THR A 289 -10.07 -28.32 -6.57
C THR A 289 -8.81 -27.48 -6.41
N VAL A 290 -7.74 -27.93 -7.03
CA VAL A 290 -6.48 -27.19 -7.13
C VAL A 290 -6.19 -26.87 -8.59
N ILE A 291 -5.71 -25.67 -8.87
CA ILE A 291 -5.30 -25.25 -10.20
C ILE A 291 -3.77 -25.35 -10.31
N ARG A 292 -3.30 -26.17 -11.24
CA ARG A 292 -1.89 -26.28 -11.57
C ARG A 292 -1.51 -25.14 -12.53
N LEU A 293 -0.64 -24.26 -12.04
CA LEU A 293 -0.04 -23.19 -12.84
C LEU A 293 1.11 -23.76 -13.71
N PRO A 294 1.50 -23.07 -14.80
CA PRO A 294 2.72 -23.39 -15.52
C PRO A 294 3.91 -23.42 -14.56
N SER A 295 4.79 -24.42 -14.73
CA SER A 295 5.94 -24.59 -13.84
C SER A 295 6.85 -23.35 -13.87
N MET A 296 7.69 -23.23 -12.84
CA MET A 296 8.67 -22.14 -12.71
C MET A 296 9.58 -22.04 -13.96
N GLU A 297 10.01 -23.16 -14.50
CA GLU A 297 10.86 -23.21 -15.69
C GLU A 297 10.12 -22.70 -16.93
N LYS A 298 8.83 -23.05 -17.07
CA LYS A 298 7.98 -22.58 -18.16
C LYS A 298 7.76 -21.06 -18.07
N VAL A 299 7.40 -20.54 -16.89
CA VAL A 299 7.16 -19.09 -16.72
C VAL A 299 8.45 -18.27 -16.80
N ARG A 300 9.61 -18.88 -16.49
CA ARG A 300 10.92 -18.23 -16.66
C ARG A 300 11.28 -18.04 -18.13
N ASN A 301 10.97 -19.03 -18.98
CA ASN A 301 11.37 -19.06 -20.36
C ASN A 301 10.30 -18.46 -21.31
N ASP A 302 9.06 -18.31 -20.83
CA ASP A 302 7.94 -17.83 -21.64
C ASP A 302 7.19 -16.71 -20.88
N PRO A 303 7.40 -15.44 -21.27
CA PRO A 303 6.72 -14.30 -20.67
C PRO A 303 5.18 -14.35 -20.80
N VAL A 304 4.63 -15.00 -21.84
CA VAL A 304 3.18 -15.15 -22.00
C VAL A 304 2.61 -16.08 -20.93
N LEU A 305 3.31 -17.18 -20.65
CA LEU A 305 2.95 -18.08 -19.55
C LEU A 305 3.12 -17.43 -18.19
N TYR A 306 4.10 -16.54 -18.03
CA TYR A 306 4.23 -15.72 -16.80
C TYR A 306 3.01 -14.82 -16.59
N ALA A 307 2.60 -14.09 -17.63
CA ALA A 307 1.40 -13.25 -17.60
C ALA A 307 0.12 -14.07 -17.33
N HIS A 308 0.02 -15.27 -17.93
CA HIS A 308 -1.07 -16.20 -17.67
C HIS A 308 -1.12 -16.66 -16.21
N ALA A 309 0.03 -17.09 -15.65
CA ALA A 309 0.10 -17.51 -14.25
C ALA A 309 -0.29 -16.38 -13.30
N ASN A 310 0.19 -15.15 -13.56
CA ASN A 310 -0.20 -13.96 -12.81
C ASN A 310 -1.70 -13.70 -12.88
N ARG A 311 -2.31 -13.81 -14.08
CA ARG A 311 -3.75 -13.67 -14.25
C ARG A 311 -4.54 -14.68 -13.40
N VAL A 312 -4.17 -15.97 -13.46
CA VAL A 312 -4.86 -17.02 -12.70
C VAL A 312 -4.75 -16.75 -11.21
N LEU A 313 -3.56 -16.38 -10.73
CA LEU A 313 -3.34 -16.01 -9.34
C LEU A 313 -4.30 -14.89 -8.88
N HIS A 314 -4.44 -13.82 -9.68
CA HIS A 314 -5.31 -12.68 -9.33
C HIS A 314 -6.81 -13.00 -9.41
N LEU A 315 -7.20 -14.01 -10.17
CA LEU A 315 -8.58 -14.49 -10.21
C LEU A 315 -8.95 -15.36 -9.00
N GLU A 316 -7.98 -15.94 -8.32
CA GLU A 316 -8.16 -16.78 -7.12
C GLU A 316 -7.81 -16.01 -5.83
N THR A 317 -8.22 -14.74 -5.73
CA THR A 317 -7.93 -13.86 -4.58
C THR A 317 -9.11 -13.63 -3.65
N ASN A 318 -10.35 -13.96 -4.06
CA ASN A 318 -11.51 -13.80 -3.19
C ASN A 318 -11.63 -15.00 -2.22
N PRO A 319 -11.53 -14.78 -0.90
CA PRO A 319 -11.61 -15.88 0.08
C PRO A 319 -12.93 -16.65 0.03
N GLY A 320 -14.01 -16.06 -0.50
CA GLY A 320 -15.32 -16.68 -0.65
C GLY A 320 -15.40 -17.74 -1.75
N ASN A 321 -14.52 -17.68 -2.78
CA ASN A 321 -14.58 -18.59 -3.93
C ASN A 321 -13.23 -19.01 -4.51
N ALA A 322 -12.12 -18.58 -3.94
CA ALA A 322 -10.79 -18.97 -4.40
C ALA A 322 -10.57 -20.48 -4.26
N ARG A 323 -9.88 -21.05 -5.26
CA ARG A 323 -9.37 -22.42 -5.24
C ARG A 323 -7.93 -22.42 -4.77
N ALA A 324 -7.44 -23.57 -4.32
CA ALA A 324 -6.02 -23.77 -4.10
C ALA A 324 -5.26 -23.69 -5.43
N LEU A 325 -4.00 -23.24 -5.36
CA LEU A 325 -3.09 -23.20 -6.51
C LEU A 325 -1.88 -24.08 -6.24
N VAL A 326 -1.28 -24.62 -7.30
CA VAL A 326 -0.01 -25.34 -7.20
C VAL A 326 0.91 -24.96 -8.36
N GLN A 327 2.18 -24.74 -8.06
CA GLN A 327 3.21 -24.48 -9.07
C GLN A 327 4.43 -25.37 -8.84
N LYS A 328 4.89 -26.05 -9.90
CA LYS A 328 6.06 -26.90 -9.86
C LYS A 328 7.34 -26.07 -9.95
N HIS A 329 8.32 -26.37 -9.10
CA HIS A 329 9.67 -25.80 -9.03
C HIS A 329 10.67 -26.98 -8.99
N GLY A 330 11.30 -27.32 -10.12
CA GLY A 330 12.10 -28.53 -10.23
C GLY A 330 11.25 -29.78 -9.96
N GLU A 331 11.61 -30.56 -8.95
CA GLU A 331 10.85 -31.75 -8.55
C GLU A 331 9.84 -31.50 -7.41
N LEU A 332 9.75 -30.26 -6.91
CA LEU A 332 8.89 -29.91 -5.79
C LEU A 332 7.68 -29.10 -6.27
N ASP A 333 6.54 -29.34 -5.67
CA ASP A 333 5.34 -28.54 -5.85
C ASP A 333 5.21 -27.55 -4.69
N VAL A 334 5.05 -26.27 -5.00
CA VAL A 334 4.63 -25.27 -4.01
C VAL A 334 3.12 -25.17 -4.09
N TRP A 335 2.47 -25.49 -3.00
CA TRP A 335 1.01 -25.46 -2.83
C TRP A 335 0.60 -24.16 -2.12
N PHE A 336 -0.47 -23.56 -2.58
CA PHE A 336 -1.06 -22.35 -2.01
C PHE A 336 -2.51 -22.65 -1.61
N ASN A 337 -2.78 -22.61 -0.33
CA ASN A 337 -4.15 -22.65 0.15
C ASN A 337 -4.91 -21.38 -0.26
N PRO A 338 -6.25 -21.41 -0.32
CA PRO A 338 -7.03 -20.19 -0.57
C PRO A 338 -6.69 -19.08 0.42
N PRO A 339 -6.91 -17.79 0.05
CA PRO A 339 -6.62 -16.65 0.91
C PRO A 339 -7.30 -16.75 2.28
N PRO A 340 -6.73 -16.08 3.32
CA PRO A 340 -7.33 -16.06 4.65
C PRO A 340 -8.73 -15.45 4.62
N ILE A 341 -9.62 -15.94 5.45
CA ILE A 341 -10.92 -15.31 5.70
C ILE A 341 -10.67 -13.99 6.43
N PRO A 342 -11.28 -12.88 6.00
CA PRO A 342 -11.14 -11.59 6.68
C PRO A 342 -11.51 -11.69 8.16
N MET A 343 -10.79 -10.97 9.02
CA MET A 343 -11.11 -10.86 10.43
C MET A 343 -12.43 -10.12 10.63
N THR A 344 -13.18 -10.52 11.65
CA THR A 344 -14.36 -9.80 12.10
C THR A 344 -13.98 -8.47 12.76
N THR A 345 -14.95 -7.57 12.95
CA THR A 345 -14.71 -6.33 13.69
C THR A 345 -14.22 -6.61 15.12
N GLU A 346 -14.79 -7.61 15.77
CA GLU A 346 -14.40 -8.03 17.14
C GLU A 346 -12.95 -8.50 17.21
N GLU A 347 -12.52 -9.31 16.23
CA GLU A 347 -11.11 -9.75 16.16
C GLU A 347 -10.16 -8.60 15.81
N MET A 348 -10.58 -7.69 14.93
CA MET A 348 -9.81 -6.47 14.66
C MET A 348 -9.66 -5.62 15.93
N ASP A 349 -10.72 -5.43 16.68
CA ASP A 349 -10.71 -4.69 17.97
C ASP A 349 -9.82 -5.36 18.99
N TYR A 350 -9.84 -6.69 19.08
CA TYR A 350 -8.95 -7.46 19.93
C TYR A 350 -7.48 -7.26 19.56
N VAL A 351 -7.14 -7.41 18.27
CA VAL A 351 -5.76 -7.26 17.79
C VAL A 351 -5.22 -5.85 18.03
N PHE A 352 -6.03 -4.82 17.81
CA PHE A 352 -5.61 -3.42 18.02
C PHE A 352 -5.70 -2.98 19.49
N GLY A 353 -6.44 -3.71 20.34
CA GLY A 353 -6.60 -3.45 21.75
C GLY A 353 -5.61 -4.18 22.68
N MET A 354 -4.63 -4.92 22.12
CA MET A 354 -3.59 -5.57 22.92
C MET A 354 -2.68 -4.56 23.62
N PRO A 355 -1.97 -4.97 24.71
CA PRO A 355 -1.22 -4.06 25.56
C PRO A 355 0.10 -3.58 24.92
N TYR A 356 0.01 -2.82 23.83
CA TYR A 356 1.17 -2.19 23.21
C TYR A 356 1.74 -1.09 24.09
N ALA A 357 3.06 -1.06 24.27
CA ALA A 357 3.75 0.05 24.94
C ALA A 357 3.71 1.35 24.10
N ARG A 358 3.45 1.27 22.78
CA ARG A 358 3.36 2.36 21.79
C ARG A 358 4.63 3.21 21.70
N VAL A 359 5.77 2.64 22.01
CA VAL A 359 7.09 3.28 21.94
C VAL A 359 8.14 2.28 21.41
N PRO A 360 9.29 2.76 20.91
CA PRO A 360 10.43 1.90 20.60
C PRO A 360 10.94 1.17 21.82
N HIS A 361 11.52 -0.01 21.61
CA HIS A 361 12.13 -0.79 22.66
C HIS A 361 13.24 0.01 23.40
N PRO A 362 13.34 -0.07 24.74
CA PRO A 362 14.31 0.71 25.55
C PRO A 362 15.77 0.53 25.12
N ALA A 363 16.15 -0.61 24.55
CA ALA A 363 17.49 -0.89 24.05
C ALA A 363 18.02 0.12 23.03
N TYR A 364 17.15 0.86 22.35
CA TYR A 364 17.56 1.92 21.41
C TYR A 364 17.89 3.27 22.08
N GLY A 365 17.63 3.40 23.38
CA GLY A 365 17.94 4.60 24.16
C GLY A 365 17.28 5.86 23.59
N LYS A 366 18.09 6.83 23.18
CA LYS A 366 17.62 8.12 22.64
C LYS A 366 17.60 8.16 21.11
N GLU A 367 17.97 7.10 20.42
CA GLU A 367 17.99 7.06 18.97
C GLU A 367 16.57 7.14 18.39
N LYS A 368 16.40 8.05 17.43
CA LYS A 368 15.10 8.24 16.78
C LYS A 368 14.92 7.21 15.68
N ILE A 369 13.74 6.62 15.62
CA ILE A 369 13.30 5.77 14.51
C ILE A 369 12.32 6.59 13.67
N PRO A 370 12.70 7.04 12.44
CA PRO A 370 11.88 7.98 11.66
C PRO A 370 10.47 7.45 11.36
N ALA A 371 10.33 6.14 11.10
CA ALA A 371 9.02 5.53 10.88
C ALA A 371 8.12 5.67 12.11
N TYR A 372 8.65 5.45 13.32
CA TYR A 372 7.89 5.66 14.56
C TYR A 372 7.50 7.12 14.76
N ASP A 373 8.43 8.06 14.58
CA ASP A 373 8.15 9.50 14.72
C ASP A 373 7.00 9.95 13.81
N MET A 374 6.86 9.29 12.65
CA MET A 374 5.81 9.60 11.69
C MET A 374 4.43 9.09 12.12
N ILE A 375 4.36 7.90 12.73
CA ILE A 375 3.09 7.19 12.98
C ILE A 375 2.63 7.19 14.43
N ARG A 376 3.46 7.59 15.40
CA ARG A 376 3.19 7.46 16.84
C ARG A 376 1.86 8.05 17.31
N PHE A 377 1.30 8.99 16.56
CA PHE A 377 -0.01 9.61 16.81
C PHE A 377 -0.99 9.33 15.67
N SER A 378 -0.80 8.25 14.93
CA SER A 378 -1.74 7.77 13.93
C SER A 378 -2.56 6.59 14.45
N VAL A 379 -3.78 6.46 13.96
CA VAL A 379 -4.69 5.36 14.28
C VAL A 379 -5.16 4.70 13.00
N ASN A 380 -4.96 3.39 12.92
CA ASN A 380 -5.45 2.59 11.82
C ASN A 380 -6.89 2.14 12.10
N ILE A 381 -7.83 2.52 11.24
CA ILE A 381 -9.26 2.25 11.42
C ILE A 381 -9.75 1.01 10.65
N MET A 382 -8.99 0.56 9.65
CA MET A 382 -9.38 -0.55 8.78
C MET A 382 -8.19 -1.09 8.01
N ARG A 383 -8.34 -2.30 7.45
CA ARG A 383 -7.40 -2.94 6.52
C ARG A 383 -8.11 -3.37 5.25
N GLY A 384 -7.32 -3.62 4.19
CA GLY A 384 -7.82 -3.99 2.87
C GLY A 384 -8.07 -2.80 1.95
N CYS A 385 -8.17 -3.09 0.65
CA CYS A 385 -8.46 -2.08 -0.37
C CYS A 385 -9.10 -2.73 -1.61
N PHE A 386 -10.32 -2.34 -1.96
CA PHE A 386 -11.00 -2.83 -3.16
C PHE A 386 -10.70 -1.99 -4.43
N GLY A 387 -9.69 -1.12 -4.38
CA GLY A 387 -9.30 -0.27 -5.52
C GLY A 387 -8.75 -1.06 -6.70
N GLY A 388 -7.98 -2.11 -6.45
CA GLY A 388 -7.45 -3.02 -7.46
C GLY A 388 -6.39 -2.41 -8.38
N CYS A 389 -5.74 -1.30 -7.99
CA CYS A 389 -4.70 -0.65 -8.80
C CYS A 389 -3.59 -1.63 -9.14
N THR A 390 -3.23 -1.78 -10.41
CA THR A 390 -2.34 -2.84 -10.91
C THR A 390 -0.90 -2.75 -10.41
N PHE A 391 -0.47 -1.57 -9.99
CA PHE A 391 0.88 -1.31 -9.47
C PHE A 391 0.98 -1.46 -7.95
N CYS A 392 -0.17 -1.63 -7.25
CA CYS A 392 -0.22 -1.58 -5.79
C CYS A 392 -0.22 -2.98 -5.17
N SER A 393 0.65 -3.19 -4.18
CA SER A 393 0.76 -4.47 -3.49
C SER A 393 -0.20 -4.63 -2.31
N ILE A 394 -0.92 -3.58 -1.90
CA ILE A 394 -1.83 -3.62 -0.75
C ILE A 394 -2.93 -4.65 -0.96
N THR A 395 -3.60 -4.61 -2.12
CA THR A 395 -4.66 -5.58 -2.45
C THR A 395 -4.16 -7.03 -2.42
N GLU A 396 -2.92 -7.25 -2.85
CA GLU A 396 -2.30 -8.59 -2.91
C GLU A 396 -1.85 -9.10 -1.54
N HIS A 397 -1.62 -8.19 -0.59
CA HIS A 397 -1.20 -8.53 0.77
C HIS A 397 -2.37 -8.50 1.76
N GLU A 398 -3.12 -7.40 1.83
CA GLU A 398 -4.20 -7.24 2.80
C GLU A 398 -5.56 -7.75 2.31
N GLY A 399 -5.69 -7.98 0.99
CA GLY A 399 -6.94 -8.40 0.36
C GLY A 399 -7.86 -7.23 -0.03
N ARG A 400 -8.99 -7.59 -0.68
CA ARG A 400 -9.96 -6.63 -1.22
C ARG A 400 -11.15 -6.37 -0.31
N ILE A 401 -11.43 -7.27 0.62
CA ILE A 401 -12.53 -7.12 1.58
C ILE A 401 -12.04 -6.25 2.73
N ILE A 402 -12.78 -5.20 3.02
CA ILE A 402 -12.42 -4.28 4.09
C ILE A 402 -12.71 -4.90 5.45
N GLN A 403 -11.70 -4.91 6.30
CA GLN A 403 -11.76 -5.35 7.69
C GLN A 403 -11.78 -4.10 8.58
N ASN A 404 -12.88 -3.88 9.28
CA ASN A 404 -13.10 -2.65 10.01
C ASN A 404 -12.92 -2.85 11.51
N ARG A 405 -12.47 -1.82 12.19
CA ARG A 405 -12.58 -1.70 13.65
C ARG A 405 -13.91 -1.07 14.04
N SER A 406 -14.34 -1.27 15.27
CA SER A 406 -15.47 -0.54 15.84
C SER A 406 -15.08 0.92 16.16
N GLU A 407 -16.07 1.80 16.25
CA GLU A 407 -15.88 3.18 16.67
C GLU A 407 -15.32 3.23 18.11
N GLU A 408 -15.84 2.40 18.99
CA GLU A 408 -15.43 2.31 20.39
C GLU A 408 -13.95 1.92 20.54
N SER A 409 -13.48 0.96 19.75
CA SER A 409 -12.08 0.54 19.75
C SER A 409 -11.16 1.69 19.29
N ILE A 410 -11.56 2.42 18.23
CA ILE A 410 -10.79 3.53 17.69
C ILE A 410 -10.74 4.70 18.67
N ILE A 411 -11.87 5.05 19.30
CA ILE A 411 -11.96 6.13 20.29
C ILE A 411 -11.07 5.80 21.49
N ARG A 412 -11.16 4.58 22.03
CA ARG A 412 -10.31 4.11 23.13
C ARG A 412 -8.82 4.24 22.80
N GLU A 413 -8.40 3.89 21.57
CA GLU A 413 -7.00 4.04 21.15
C GLU A 413 -6.57 5.52 21.09
N ILE A 414 -7.45 6.43 20.65
CA ILE A 414 -7.17 7.88 20.66
C ILE A 414 -6.99 8.38 22.11
N GLU A 415 -7.81 7.90 23.02
CA GLU A 415 -7.68 8.22 24.47
C GLU A 415 -6.38 7.68 25.06
N GLU A 416 -6.00 6.45 24.71
CA GLU A 416 -4.70 5.89 25.13
C GLU A 416 -3.52 6.70 24.59
N ILE A 417 -3.58 7.14 23.32
CA ILE A 417 -2.54 8.02 22.75
C ILE A 417 -2.48 9.33 23.52
N ARG A 418 -3.63 9.93 23.83
CA ARG A 418 -3.73 11.18 24.61
C ARG A 418 -3.09 11.05 25.99
N ASP A 419 -3.39 9.95 26.68
CA ASP A 419 -3.09 9.80 28.08
C ASP A 419 -1.71 9.16 28.34
N LYS A 420 -1.25 8.27 27.44
CA LYS A 420 -0.06 7.44 27.68
C LYS A 420 1.13 7.77 26.78
N VAL A 421 0.91 8.29 25.54
CA VAL A 421 2.01 8.46 24.60
C VAL A 421 2.76 9.79 24.84
N PRO A 422 4.07 9.74 25.15
CA PRO A 422 4.83 10.95 25.46
C PRO A 422 4.85 11.95 24.29
N GLY A 423 4.70 13.23 24.64
CA GLY A 423 4.78 14.34 23.68
C GLY A 423 3.52 14.52 22.81
N PHE A 424 2.37 13.96 23.21
CA PHE A 424 1.11 14.25 22.56
C PHE A 424 0.72 15.73 22.74
N THR A 425 0.37 16.39 21.65
CA THR A 425 0.06 17.83 21.63
C THR A 425 -1.43 18.12 21.37
N GLY A 426 -2.26 17.10 21.41
CA GLY A 426 -3.68 17.17 21.07
C GLY A 426 -3.96 16.96 19.58
N VAL A 427 -2.99 16.49 18.78
CA VAL A 427 -3.15 16.29 17.35
C VAL A 427 -2.95 14.81 16.99
N ILE A 428 -3.99 14.16 16.50
CA ILE A 428 -3.90 12.88 15.80
C ILE A 428 -3.41 13.18 14.39
N SER A 429 -2.27 12.60 14.03
CA SER A 429 -1.58 12.88 12.77
C SER A 429 -2.23 12.24 11.56
N ASP A 430 -2.92 11.11 11.77
CA ASP A 430 -3.70 10.41 10.76
C ASP A 430 -4.75 9.52 11.42
N LEU A 431 -6.00 9.64 11.03
CA LEU A 431 -7.07 8.71 11.37
C LEU A 431 -7.53 8.06 10.06
N GLY A 432 -6.90 6.94 9.69
CA GLY A 432 -7.07 6.38 8.36
C GLY A 432 -6.66 4.92 8.24
N GLY A 433 -6.25 4.53 7.05
CA GLY A 433 -5.85 3.18 6.70
C GLY A 433 -5.24 3.14 5.30
N PRO A 434 -5.16 1.99 4.62
CA PRO A 434 -4.64 1.89 3.26
C PRO A 434 -5.31 2.84 2.26
N THR A 435 -6.60 3.12 2.50
CA THR A 435 -7.39 4.14 1.79
C THR A 435 -8.39 4.74 2.77
N ALA A 436 -8.20 6.00 3.15
CA ALA A 436 -8.91 6.64 4.28
C ALA A 436 -10.45 6.53 4.20
N ASN A 437 -11.02 6.66 3.01
CA ASN A 437 -12.48 6.68 2.82
C ASN A 437 -13.07 5.34 2.35
N MET A 438 -12.50 4.23 2.78
CA MET A 438 -13.10 2.89 2.59
C MET A 438 -13.67 2.28 3.89
N TYR A 439 -13.54 2.98 5.01
CA TYR A 439 -14.07 2.53 6.29
C TYR A 439 -15.58 2.26 6.22
N ARG A 440 -16.02 1.05 6.63
CA ARG A 440 -17.40 0.57 6.59
C ARG A 440 -18.05 0.53 5.20
N ILE A 441 -17.25 0.67 4.13
CA ILE A 441 -17.72 0.50 2.76
C ILE A 441 -17.51 -0.95 2.34
N ALA A 442 -18.58 -1.59 1.88
CA ALA A 442 -18.61 -3.00 1.50
C ALA A 442 -19.63 -3.26 0.38
N CYS A 443 -19.63 -4.46 -0.14
CA CYS A 443 -20.69 -4.92 -1.04
C CYS A 443 -22.05 -4.94 -0.32
N LYS A 444 -23.14 -4.54 -0.98
CA LYS A 444 -24.50 -4.52 -0.42
C LYS A 444 -25.02 -5.94 -0.07
N SER A 445 -24.44 -6.97 -0.66
CA SER A 445 -24.84 -8.37 -0.43
C SER A 445 -23.62 -9.25 -0.15
N PRO A 446 -23.54 -9.92 1.00
CA PRO A 446 -22.49 -10.91 1.30
C PRO A 446 -22.45 -12.08 0.29
N GLY A 447 -23.61 -12.50 -0.25
CA GLY A 447 -23.69 -13.54 -1.27
C GLY A 447 -23.04 -13.11 -2.58
N ILE A 448 -23.28 -11.86 -3.03
CA ILE A 448 -22.62 -11.28 -4.22
C ILE A 448 -21.12 -11.12 -3.95
N GLU A 449 -20.74 -10.63 -2.77
CA GLU A 449 -19.33 -10.46 -2.41
C GLU A 449 -18.57 -11.76 -2.45
N SER A 450 -19.13 -12.83 -1.85
CA SER A 450 -18.51 -14.16 -1.80
C SER A 450 -18.36 -14.81 -3.18
N ALA A 451 -19.27 -14.52 -4.12
CA ALA A 451 -19.23 -15.02 -5.49
C ALA A 451 -18.40 -14.15 -6.44
N CYS A 452 -18.07 -12.90 -6.06
CA CYS A 452 -17.48 -11.92 -6.93
C CYS A 452 -16.02 -12.26 -7.29
N ARG A 453 -15.68 -12.15 -8.58
CA ARG A 453 -14.31 -12.32 -9.10
C ARG A 453 -13.77 -11.07 -9.80
N LYS A 454 -14.45 -9.92 -9.67
CA LYS A 454 -13.96 -8.66 -10.22
C LYS A 454 -12.70 -8.20 -9.47
N PRO A 455 -11.67 -7.72 -10.18
CA PRO A 455 -10.44 -7.27 -9.54
C PRO A 455 -10.60 -5.92 -8.82
N SER A 456 -11.64 -5.13 -9.13
CA SER A 456 -11.90 -3.82 -8.55
C SER A 456 -13.38 -3.56 -8.37
N CYS A 457 -13.76 -2.84 -7.30
CA CYS A 457 -15.13 -2.34 -7.10
C CYS A 457 -15.34 -0.91 -7.63
N VAL A 458 -14.27 -0.27 -8.11
CA VAL A 458 -14.28 1.16 -8.52
C VAL A 458 -13.71 1.40 -9.92
N PHE A 459 -13.40 0.33 -10.66
CA PHE A 459 -12.93 0.42 -12.04
C PHE A 459 -13.66 -0.61 -12.94
N PRO A 460 -14.05 -0.22 -14.19
CA PRO A 460 -13.92 1.10 -14.85
C PRO A 460 -14.82 2.20 -14.28
N GLY A 461 -15.78 1.86 -13.48
CA GLY A 461 -16.68 2.72 -12.72
C GLY A 461 -17.01 2.08 -11.38
N ILE A 462 -17.69 2.84 -10.51
CA ILE A 462 -18.14 2.35 -9.21
C ILE A 462 -19.18 1.24 -9.43
N CYS A 463 -18.95 0.10 -8.77
CA CYS A 463 -19.84 -1.06 -8.85
C CYS A 463 -21.21 -0.70 -8.24
N PRO A 464 -22.35 -0.95 -8.95
CA PRO A 464 -23.68 -0.66 -8.40
C PRO A 464 -24.01 -1.43 -7.11
N ASN A 465 -23.33 -2.56 -6.87
CA ASN A 465 -23.46 -3.32 -5.63
C ASN A 465 -22.55 -2.81 -4.49
N LEU A 466 -21.71 -1.81 -4.73
CA LEU A 466 -20.93 -1.20 -3.68
C LEU A 466 -21.80 -0.20 -2.90
N ASN A 467 -21.81 -0.31 -1.57
CA ASN A 467 -22.30 0.76 -0.72
C ASN A 467 -21.31 1.92 -0.77
N THR A 468 -21.76 3.14 -1.05
CA THR A 468 -20.92 4.35 -1.11
C THR A 468 -21.23 5.34 0.01
N ASP A 469 -21.99 4.91 1.02
CA ASP A 469 -22.35 5.74 2.16
C ASP A 469 -21.18 5.94 3.11
N HIS A 470 -20.78 7.19 3.32
CA HIS A 470 -19.72 7.61 4.23
C HIS A 470 -20.21 8.04 5.61
N SER A 471 -21.49 7.87 5.94
CA SER A 471 -22.08 8.36 7.20
C SER A 471 -21.33 7.83 8.43
N SER A 472 -20.99 6.52 8.45
CA SER A 472 -20.24 5.93 9.54
C SER A 472 -18.84 6.55 9.72
N LEU A 473 -18.17 6.90 8.62
CA LEU A 473 -16.86 7.55 8.68
C LEU A 473 -16.96 8.99 9.16
N ILE A 474 -17.98 9.73 8.70
CA ILE A 474 -18.26 11.10 9.16
C ILE A 474 -18.56 11.09 10.65
N GLN A 475 -19.38 10.14 11.13
CA GLN A 475 -19.70 9.99 12.54
C GLN A 475 -18.43 9.74 13.37
N LEU A 476 -17.60 8.76 12.96
CA LEU A 476 -16.32 8.48 13.63
C LEU A 476 -15.43 9.73 13.72
N TYR A 477 -15.34 10.52 12.64
CA TYR A 477 -14.53 11.74 12.64
C TYR A 477 -15.07 12.78 13.63
N ARG A 478 -16.38 12.92 13.73
CA ARG A 478 -17.04 13.84 14.67
C ARG A 478 -16.84 13.39 16.10
N SER A 479 -17.03 12.11 16.40
CA SER A 479 -16.78 11.53 17.72
C SER A 479 -15.34 11.70 18.16
N ALA A 480 -14.39 11.36 17.31
CA ALA A 480 -12.96 11.50 17.61
C ALA A 480 -12.53 12.96 17.85
N ARG A 481 -13.12 13.90 17.11
CA ARG A 481 -12.84 15.33 17.26
C ARG A 481 -13.45 15.93 18.52
N ALA A 482 -14.53 15.35 19.05
CA ALA A 482 -15.22 15.81 20.25
C ALA A 482 -14.51 15.38 21.56
N LEU A 483 -13.51 14.49 21.49
CA LEU A 483 -12.81 14.00 22.66
C LEU A 483 -12.08 15.11 23.42
N PRO A 484 -12.23 15.20 24.75
CA PRO A 484 -11.48 16.14 25.56
C PRO A 484 -9.96 15.97 25.36
N GLY A 485 -9.24 17.08 25.22
CA GLY A 485 -7.78 17.06 25.01
C GLY A 485 -7.35 16.83 23.56
N VAL A 486 -8.27 16.45 22.67
CA VAL A 486 -8.02 16.35 21.23
C VAL A 486 -8.34 17.69 20.56
N LYS A 487 -7.33 18.33 19.98
CA LYS A 487 -7.47 19.62 19.30
C LYS A 487 -7.73 19.48 17.82
N LYS A 488 -7.18 18.42 17.20
CA LYS A 488 -7.26 18.19 15.77
C LYS A 488 -7.09 16.71 15.40
N ILE A 489 -7.94 16.27 14.50
CA ILE A 489 -7.81 14.99 13.80
C ILE A 489 -7.43 15.29 12.35
N LEU A 490 -6.31 14.78 11.90
CA LEU A 490 -5.86 14.92 10.50
C LEU A 490 -6.07 13.62 9.74
N ILE A 491 -6.27 13.74 8.44
CA ILE A 491 -6.29 12.65 7.48
C ILE A 491 -5.09 12.87 6.56
N ALA A 492 -4.06 12.04 6.74
CA ALA A 492 -2.83 12.05 5.95
C ALA A 492 -2.73 10.86 4.99
N SER A 493 -3.50 9.82 5.24
CA SER A 493 -3.67 8.66 4.36
C SER A 493 -4.26 9.05 3.01
N GLY A 494 -3.90 8.32 1.95
CA GLY A 494 -4.51 8.51 0.63
C GLY A 494 -6.01 8.23 0.66
N LEU A 495 -6.75 8.94 -0.17
CA LEU A 495 -8.18 8.71 -0.33
C LEU A 495 -8.57 8.43 -1.79
N ARG A 496 -9.68 7.72 -1.97
CA ARG A 496 -10.31 7.52 -3.27
C ARG A 496 -11.24 8.70 -3.55
N TYR A 497 -10.75 9.61 -4.38
CA TYR A 497 -11.50 10.81 -4.76
C TYR A 497 -12.74 10.49 -5.60
N ASP A 498 -12.71 9.42 -6.37
CA ASP A 498 -13.84 8.90 -7.14
C ASP A 498 -15.01 8.42 -6.24
N LEU A 499 -14.72 7.84 -5.08
CA LEU A 499 -15.74 7.57 -4.05
C LEU A 499 -16.14 8.83 -3.29
N ALA A 500 -15.19 9.70 -2.98
CA ALA A 500 -15.45 10.91 -2.22
C ALA A 500 -16.45 11.86 -2.93
N VAL A 501 -16.38 11.95 -4.26
CA VAL A 501 -17.31 12.80 -5.04
C VAL A 501 -18.76 12.31 -5.02
N GLU A 502 -19.02 11.08 -4.62
CA GLU A 502 -20.37 10.53 -4.41
C GLU A 502 -20.96 10.97 -3.05
N SER A 503 -20.15 11.51 -2.14
CA SER A 503 -20.58 12.00 -0.82
C SER A 503 -20.10 13.43 -0.58
N PRO A 504 -20.85 14.45 -1.03
CA PRO A 504 -20.50 15.86 -0.82
C PRO A 504 -20.33 16.22 0.66
N GLU A 505 -21.12 15.62 1.55
CA GLU A 505 -21.02 15.83 3.00
C GLU A 505 -19.67 15.36 3.54
N TYR A 506 -19.19 14.20 3.08
CA TYR A 506 -17.85 13.70 3.44
C TYR A 506 -16.75 14.67 3.01
N VAL A 507 -16.79 15.16 1.76
CA VAL A 507 -15.78 16.12 1.27
C VAL A 507 -15.83 17.42 2.07
N LYS A 508 -17.02 17.89 2.43
CA LYS A 508 -17.20 19.09 3.27
C LYS A 508 -16.61 18.87 4.67
N GLU A 509 -16.93 17.76 5.34
CA GLU A 509 -16.37 17.41 6.66
C GLU A 509 -14.83 17.32 6.60
N LEU A 510 -14.29 16.60 5.61
CA LEU A 510 -12.87 16.43 5.40
C LEU A 510 -12.14 17.79 5.27
N VAL A 511 -12.61 18.65 4.36
CA VAL A 511 -12.00 19.95 4.07
C VAL A 511 -12.13 20.89 5.26
N THR A 512 -13.30 20.90 5.90
CA THR A 512 -13.58 21.83 7.01
C THR A 512 -12.76 21.48 8.25
N HIS A 513 -12.53 20.20 8.54
CA HIS A 513 -11.99 19.80 9.85
C HIS A 513 -10.66 19.01 9.79
N HIS A 514 -10.40 18.26 8.73
CA HIS A 514 -9.37 17.21 8.75
C HIS A 514 -8.16 17.47 7.84
N VAL A 515 -8.18 18.51 7.01
CA VAL A 515 -7.07 18.91 6.16
C VAL A 515 -6.20 19.96 6.86
N GLY A 516 -4.91 19.68 6.98
CA GLY A 516 -3.93 20.53 7.68
C GLY A 516 -3.27 21.62 6.83
N GLY A 517 -3.79 21.93 5.63
CA GLY A 517 -3.23 22.85 4.66
C GLY A 517 -2.94 22.17 3.32
N TYR A 518 -2.55 20.91 3.33
CA TYR A 518 -2.28 20.11 2.14
C TYR A 518 -3.03 18.79 2.20
N LEU A 519 -3.68 18.42 1.10
CA LEU A 519 -4.29 17.10 0.92
C LEU A 519 -3.59 16.41 -0.23
N LYS A 520 -3.04 15.23 0.04
CA LYS A 520 -2.43 14.37 -0.97
C LYS A 520 -3.51 13.60 -1.71
N ILE A 521 -3.40 13.56 -3.03
CA ILE A 521 -4.36 12.86 -3.88
C ILE A 521 -3.61 12.22 -5.05
N ALA A 522 -4.07 11.05 -5.49
CA ALA A 522 -3.31 10.24 -6.43
C ALA A 522 -4.11 9.98 -7.72
N PRO A 523 -4.20 10.94 -8.66
CA PRO A 523 -4.74 10.69 -9.98
C PRO A 523 -3.88 9.74 -10.81
N GLU A 524 -2.58 9.69 -10.57
CA GLU A 524 -1.53 8.86 -11.17
C GLU A 524 -1.19 9.22 -12.62
N HIS A 525 -2.15 9.58 -13.45
CA HIS A 525 -2.00 10.06 -14.83
C HIS A 525 -3.20 10.91 -15.26
N THR A 526 -3.12 11.52 -16.44
CA THR A 526 -4.22 12.27 -17.07
C THR A 526 -4.81 11.54 -18.28
N GLU A 527 -3.99 10.73 -18.95
CA GLU A 527 -4.35 10.06 -20.19
C GLU A 527 -5.07 8.74 -19.91
N GLU A 528 -6.10 8.45 -20.71
CA GLU A 528 -6.96 7.27 -20.54
C GLU A 528 -6.21 5.96 -20.74
N GLY A 529 -5.27 5.89 -21.69
CA GLY A 529 -4.45 4.72 -21.94
C GLY A 529 -3.73 4.21 -20.69
N PRO A 530 -2.82 5.00 -20.10
CA PRO A 530 -2.17 4.67 -18.82
C PRO A 530 -3.14 4.41 -17.66
N LEU A 531 -4.19 5.23 -17.50
CA LEU A 531 -5.17 5.06 -16.42
C LEU A 531 -5.90 3.73 -16.50
N ASN A 532 -6.26 3.27 -17.70
CA ASN A 532 -6.88 1.96 -17.92
C ASN A 532 -5.94 0.81 -17.54
N GLN A 533 -4.63 0.92 -17.84
CA GLN A 533 -3.65 -0.08 -17.43
C GLN A 533 -3.41 -0.07 -15.91
N MET A 534 -3.56 1.09 -15.28
CA MET A 534 -3.45 1.25 -13.83
C MET A 534 -4.71 0.82 -13.07
N MET A 535 -5.85 0.60 -13.73
CA MET A 535 -7.17 0.46 -13.14
C MET A 535 -7.55 1.67 -12.26
N LYS A 536 -7.29 2.88 -12.78
CA LYS A 536 -7.64 4.15 -12.15
C LYS A 536 -8.80 4.81 -12.91
N PRO A 537 -9.64 5.60 -12.23
CA PRO A 537 -10.69 6.35 -12.90
C PRO A 537 -10.10 7.41 -13.84
N GLY A 538 -10.86 7.82 -14.85
CA GLY A 538 -10.47 8.92 -15.73
C GLY A 538 -10.27 10.23 -14.96
N ILE A 539 -9.47 11.13 -15.51
CA ILE A 539 -9.10 12.41 -14.86
C ILE A 539 -10.31 13.29 -14.51
N GLY A 540 -11.45 13.16 -15.21
CA GLY A 540 -12.68 13.89 -14.92
C GLY A 540 -13.20 13.71 -13.49
N SER A 541 -12.99 12.56 -12.86
CA SER A 541 -13.32 12.32 -11.44
C SER A 541 -12.45 13.19 -10.52
N TYR A 542 -11.17 13.34 -10.85
CA TYR A 542 -10.27 14.24 -10.14
C TYR A 542 -10.71 15.70 -10.28
N ASP A 543 -11.07 16.13 -11.48
CA ASP A 543 -11.52 17.51 -11.71
C ASP A 543 -12.82 17.81 -10.95
N LYS A 544 -13.74 16.84 -10.86
CA LYS A 544 -14.95 16.96 -10.02
C LYS A 544 -14.58 17.13 -8.55
N PHE A 545 -13.68 16.31 -8.04
CA PHE A 545 -13.19 16.39 -6.66
C PHE A 545 -12.48 17.73 -6.39
N LYS A 546 -11.61 18.18 -7.30
CA LYS A 546 -10.90 19.47 -7.20
C LYS A 546 -11.85 20.63 -7.05
N ARG A 547 -12.90 20.70 -7.89
CA ARG A 547 -13.94 21.75 -7.79
C ARG A 547 -14.66 21.72 -6.43
N MET A 548 -14.99 20.53 -5.93
CA MET A 548 -15.63 20.40 -4.61
C MET A 548 -14.68 20.83 -3.48
N PHE A 549 -13.42 20.42 -3.56
CA PHE A 549 -12.39 20.79 -2.60
C PHE A 549 -12.18 22.31 -2.55
N GLU A 550 -12.04 22.96 -3.68
CA GLU A 550 -11.87 24.42 -3.79
C GLU A 550 -13.10 25.16 -3.25
N LYS A 551 -14.30 24.69 -3.58
CA LYS A 551 -15.58 25.24 -3.06
C LYS A 551 -15.62 25.19 -1.54
N TYR A 552 -15.42 24.02 -0.94
CA TYR A 552 -15.51 23.85 0.52
C TYR A 552 -14.34 24.49 1.26
N THR A 553 -13.14 24.56 0.66
CA THR A 553 -12.01 25.34 1.19
C THR A 553 -12.36 26.83 1.32
N LYS A 554 -13.01 27.38 0.29
CA LYS A 554 -13.47 28.78 0.29
C LYS A 554 -14.58 28.99 1.33
N GLU A 555 -15.56 28.09 1.40
CA GLU A 555 -16.63 28.13 2.39
C GLU A 555 -16.08 28.08 3.84
N ALA A 556 -15.06 27.24 4.07
CA ALA A 556 -14.42 27.12 5.36
C ALA A 556 -13.48 28.28 5.72
N GLY A 557 -13.26 29.25 4.83
CA GLY A 557 -12.36 30.38 5.04
C GLY A 557 -10.90 29.99 5.22
N LYS A 558 -10.47 28.85 4.64
CA LYS A 558 -9.13 28.28 4.82
C LYS A 558 -8.27 28.46 3.56
N GLU A 559 -6.96 28.34 3.75
CA GLU A 559 -5.98 28.25 2.66
C GLU A 559 -5.47 26.81 2.61
N GLN A 560 -5.96 26.01 1.66
CA GLN A 560 -5.62 24.60 1.51
C GLN A 560 -5.32 24.29 0.05
N TYR A 561 -4.46 23.27 -0.17
CA TYR A 561 -3.98 22.93 -1.50
C TYR A 561 -4.01 21.40 -1.72
N LEU A 562 -4.37 20.99 -2.92
CA LEU A 562 -4.20 19.62 -3.39
C LEU A 562 -2.75 19.39 -3.83
N ILE A 563 -2.20 18.24 -3.47
CA ILE A 563 -0.90 17.77 -3.95
C ILE A 563 -1.15 16.50 -4.77
N PRO A 564 -1.27 16.60 -6.09
CA PRO A 564 -1.49 15.44 -6.94
C PRO A 564 -0.20 14.65 -7.13
N TYR A 565 -0.31 13.31 -7.05
CA TYR A 565 0.74 12.37 -7.35
C TYR A 565 0.54 11.74 -8.72
N PHE A 566 1.66 11.59 -9.46
CA PHE A 566 1.69 10.99 -10.79
C PHE A 566 2.82 9.97 -10.89
N ILE A 567 2.59 8.91 -11.67
CA ILE A 567 3.56 7.83 -11.89
C ILE A 567 4.12 7.94 -13.30
N ALA A 568 5.44 8.13 -13.41
CA ALA A 568 6.16 8.05 -14.67
C ALA A 568 6.46 6.60 -15.06
N ALA A 569 6.51 6.33 -16.35
CA ALA A 569 6.99 5.06 -16.90
C ALA A 569 6.20 3.80 -16.44
N HIS A 570 4.90 3.94 -16.14
CA HIS A 570 4.02 2.79 -15.92
C HIS A 570 3.83 2.03 -17.25
N PRO A 571 3.72 0.68 -17.25
CA PRO A 571 3.32 -0.06 -18.45
C PRO A 571 2.07 0.54 -19.12
N GLY A 572 2.12 0.70 -20.43
CA GLY A 572 1.07 1.36 -21.20
C GLY A 572 1.22 2.88 -21.34
N THR A 573 2.31 3.47 -20.82
CA THR A 573 2.58 4.91 -20.95
C THR A 573 3.56 5.18 -22.09
N THR A 574 3.21 6.08 -23.01
CA THR A 574 4.05 6.54 -24.13
C THR A 574 4.74 7.87 -23.80
N ASP A 575 5.69 8.28 -24.64
CA ASP A 575 6.31 9.61 -24.54
C ASP A 575 5.26 10.73 -24.76
N GLU A 576 4.26 10.49 -25.62
CA GLU A 576 3.17 11.41 -25.89
C GLU A 576 2.24 11.57 -24.69
N ASP A 577 1.88 10.48 -24.03
CA ASP A 577 1.09 10.52 -22.79
C ASP A 577 1.79 11.37 -21.73
N MET A 578 3.10 11.22 -21.58
CA MET A 578 3.88 11.99 -20.62
C MET A 578 4.00 13.47 -21.00
N MET A 579 4.09 13.77 -22.28
CA MET A 579 4.05 15.14 -22.78
C MET A 579 2.70 15.80 -22.49
N ASN A 580 1.59 15.11 -22.76
CA ASN A 580 0.24 15.59 -22.48
C ASN A 580 0.04 15.84 -20.99
N LEU A 581 0.50 14.91 -20.14
CA LEU A 581 0.50 15.10 -18.69
C LEU A 581 1.32 16.34 -18.25
N ALA A 582 2.47 16.58 -18.87
CA ALA A 582 3.29 17.78 -18.58
C ALA A 582 2.57 19.08 -18.97
N LEU A 583 1.87 19.09 -20.11
CA LEU A 583 1.04 20.21 -20.56
C LEU A 583 -0.12 20.46 -19.59
N TRP A 584 -0.79 19.40 -19.14
CA TRP A 584 -1.85 19.49 -18.14
C TRP A 584 -1.33 20.05 -16.80
N LEU A 585 -0.15 19.56 -16.35
CA LEU A 585 0.48 20.10 -15.12
C LEU A 585 0.79 21.58 -15.26
N LYS A 586 1.32 22.02 -16.40
CA LYS A 586 1.61 23.43 -16.67
C LYS A 586 0.36 24.27 -16.70
N GLY A 587 -0.68 23.82 -17.43
CA GLY A 587 -1.99 24.50 -17.53
C GLY A 587 -2.68 24.67 -16.17
N ASN A 588 -2.52 23.71 -15.27
CA ASN A 588 -3.05 23.77 -13.90
C ASN A 588 -2.11 24.44 -12.89
N GLY A 589 -0.95 24.94 -13.31
CA GLY A 589 0.02 25.60 -12.43
C GLY A 589 0.72 24.66 -11.43
N PHE A 590 0.65 23.34 -11.64
CA PHE A 590 1.31 22.36 -10.79
C PHE A 590 2.79 22.20 -11.14
N ARG A 591 3.62 22.11 -10.13
CA ARG A 591 5.05 21.80 -10.22
C ARG A 591 5.36 20.64 -9.30
N ALA A 592 5.63 19.48 -9.88
CA ALA A 592 5.96 18.28 -9.12
C ALA A 592 7.41 18.37 -8.63
N ASP A 593 7.63 18.59 -7.35
CA ASP A 593 8.98 18.56 -6.73
C ASP A 593 9.45 17.10 -6.55
N GLN A 594 8.54 16.19 -6.24
CA GLN A 594 8.79 14.76 -6.13
C GLN A 594 8.10 14.03 -7.27
N VAL A 595 8.85 13.24 -8.02
CA VAL A 595 8.34 12.41 -9.10
C VAL A 595 8.62 10.96 -8.80
N GLN A 596 7.59 10.14 -8.97
CA GLN A 596 7.68 8.69 -8.82
C GLN A 596 7.72 8.04 -10.19
N ALA A 597 8.68 7.14 -10.39
CA ALA A 597 8.64 6.24 -11.53
C ALA A 597 8.05 4.91 -11.09
N PHE A 598 7.36 4.25 -12.00
CA PHE A 598 6.86 2.91 -11.77
C PHE A 598 7.97 2.00 -11.25
N TYR A 599 7.66 1.30 -10.18
CA TYR A 599 8.54 0.36 -9.51
C TYR A 599 7.93 -1.04 -9.61
N PRO A 600 8.54 -1.97 -10.37
CA PRO A 600 8.00 -3.31 -10.52
C PRO A 600 8.09 -4.10 -9.20
N SER A 601 7.03 -4.01 -8.40
CA SER A 601 6.90 -4.81 -7.18
C SER A 601 6.57 -6.26 -7.54
N PRO A 602 7.17 -7.26 -6.89
CA PRO A 602 6.83 -8.65 -7.16
C PRO A 602 5.31 -8.90 -7.06
N MET A 603 4.79 -9.82 -7.87
CA MET A 603 3.39 -10.23 -7.95
C MET A 603 2.40 -9.18 -8.48
N ALA A 604 2.67 -7.87 -8.39
CA ALA A 604 1.76 -6.85 -8.90
C ALA A 604 1.45 -7.08 -10.39
N THR A 605 0.18 -6.88 -10.79
CA THR A 605 -0.26 -7.08 -12.19
C THR A 605 0.52 -6.22 -13.18
N ALA A 606 0.83 -4.96 -12.82
CA ALA A 606 1.66 -4.07 -13.65
C ALA A 606 3.10 -4.59 -13.81
N THR A 607 3.62 -5.33 -12.84
CA THR A 607 4.92 -6.00 -12.96
C THR A 607 4.87 -7.14 -13.98
N ALA A 608 3.77 -7.88 -14.03
CA ALA A 608 3.57 -8.88 -15.07
C ALA A 608 3.46 -8.23 -16.45
N MET A 609 2.78 -7.08 -16.58
CA MET A 609 2.78 -6.30 -17.84
C MET A 609 4.21 -5.87 -18.19
N TYR A 610 4.96 -5.33 -17.22
CA TYR A 610 6.34 -4.86 -17.42
C TYR A 610 7.28 -5.95 -17.93
N HIS A 611 7.18 -7.16 -17.35
CA HIS A 611 8.02 -8.29 -17.73
C HIS A 611 7.60 -8.89 -19.09
N SER A 612 6.30 -9.13 -19.28
CA SER A 612 5.79 -9.93 -20.39
C SER A 612 5.39 -9.12 -21.64
N GLY A 613 5.13 -7.83 -21.49
CA GLY A 613 4.50 -7.03 -22.56
C GLY A 613 3.05 -7.39 -22.85
N LYS A 614 2.38 -8.15 -21.98
CA LYS A 614 0.97 -8.56 -22.10
C LYS A 614 0.16 -8.04 -20.91
N ASN A 615 -1.14 -7.84 -21.14
CA ASN A 615 -2.05 -7.36 -20.09
C ASN A 615 -2.79 -8.51 -19.41
N PRO A 616 -2.44 -8.90 -18.16
CA PRO A 616 -3.11 -9.99 -17.44
C PRO A 616 -4.55 -9.69 -16.99
N LEU A 617 -4.98 -8.43 -17.04
CA LEU A 617 -6.38 -8.08 -16.72
C LEU A 617 -7.37 -8.63 -17.75
N ARG A 618 -6.88 -8.96 -18.94
CA ARG A 618 -7.64 -9.54 -20.05
C ARG A 618 -7.16 -10.96 -20.32
N LYS A 619 -7.87 -11.67 -21.17
CA LYS A 619 -7.42 -12.99 -21.67
C LYS A 619 -6.03 -12.86 -22.29
N VAL A 620 -5.08 -13.60 -21.75
CA VAL A 620 -3.69 -13.63 -22.25
C VAL A 620 -3.56 -14.73 -23.30
N THR A 621 -3.06 -14.39 -24.48
CA THR A 621 -2.69 -15.32 -25.54
C THR A 621 -1.41 -14.84 -26.22
N TYR A 622 -0.77 -15.70 -26.99
CA TYR A 622 0.40 -15.30 -27.81
C TYR A 622 0.05 -14.20 -28.82
N LYS A 623 -1.22 -14.14 -29.27
CA LYS A 623 -1.75 -13.16 -30.22
C LYS A 623 -2.33 -11.90 -29.55
N SER A 624 -2.38 -11.83 -28.22
CA SER A 624 -2.87 -10.64 -27.52
C SER A 624 -2.01 -9.42 -27.85
N ASP A 625 -2.64 -8.25 -27.91
CA ASP A 625 -1.95 -6.98 -28.13
C ASP A 625 -0.83 -6.76 -27.12
N GLY A 626 0.22 -6.10 -27.57
CA GLY A 626 1.33 -5.71 -26.71
C GLY A 626 0.97 -4.52 -25.82
N VAL A 627 1.59 -4.47 -24.65
CA VAL A 627 1.57 -3.29 -23.76
C VAL A 627 2.90 -2.57 -23.94
N THR A 628 2.86 -1.26 -24.17
CA THR A 628 4.08 -0.42 -24.23
C THR A 628 4.84 -0.50 -22.91
N ILE A 629 6.14 -0.76 -22.96
CA ILE A 629 6.98 -0.90 -21.77
C ILE A 629 8.17 0.03 -21.84
N VAL A 630 8.40 0.78 -20.78
CA VAL A 630 9.52 1.70 -20.63
C VAL A 630 10.62 1.02 -19.82
N LYS A 631 11.52 0.28 -20.50
CA LYS A 631 12.65 -0.43 -19.85
C LYS A 631 13.94 0.39 -19.84
N SER A 632 14.20 1.17 -20.90
CA SER A 632 15.46 1.92 -21.00
C SER A 632 15.55 3.03 -19.92
N GLU A 633 16.74 3.23 -19.37
CA GLU A 633 16.99 4.25 -18.36
C GLU A 633 16.75 5.66 -18.93
N ASP A 634 17.15 5.91 -20.18
CA ASP A 634 16.98 7.20 -20.82
C ASP A 634 15.51 7.56 -21.02
N GLN A 635 14.67 6.62 -21.45
CA GLN A 635 13.24 6.85 -21.58
C GLN A 635 12.58 7.05 -20.21
N ARG A 636 12.99 6.30 -19.19
CA ARG A 636 12.53 6.52 -17.80
C ARG A 636 12.93 7.89 -17.28
N ARG A 637 14.15 8.37 -17.61
CA ARG A 637 14.60 9.73 -17.30
C ARG A 637 13.78 10.77 -18.03
N LEU A 638 13.48 10.54 -19.32
CA LEU A 638 12.64 11.43 -20.12
C LEU A 638 11.25 11.57 -19.50
N HIS A 639 10.59 10.46 -19.15
CA HIS A 639 9.27 10.50 -18.50
C HIS A 639 9.29 11.28 -17.17
N LYS A 640 10.35 11.15 -16.38
CA LYS A 640 10.54 11.97 -15.17
C LYS A 640 10.77 13.43 -15.49
N ALA A 641 11.51 13.73 -16.58
CA ALA A 641 11.77 15.10 -17.00
C ALA A 641 10.46 15.79 -17.42
N PHE A 642 9.55 15.11 -18.10
CA PHE A 642 8.20 15.62 -18.41
C PHE A 642 7.43 15.99 -17.13
N LEU A 643 7.43 15.14 -16.09
CA LEU A 643 6.79 15.47 -14.81
C LEU A 643 7.45 16.69 -14.11
N ARG A 644 8.76 16.88 -14.33
CA ARG A 644 9.53 18.01 -13.81
C ARG A 644 9.83 19.06 -14.88
N TYR A 645 8.89 19.29 -15.79
CA TYR A 645 9.04 20.23 -16.91
C TYR A 645 9.60 21.61 -16.50
N HIS A 646 9.42 22.00 -15.25
CA HIS A 646 9.91 23.25 -14.68
C HIS A 646 11.38 23.21 -14.24
N ASP A 647 12.04 22.04 -14.25
CA ASP A 647 13.44 21.87 -13.84
C ASP A 647 14.38 22.05 -15.06
N PRO A 648 15.24 23.10 -15.07
CA PRO A 648 16.14 23.35 -16.17
C PRO A 648 17.10 22.22 -16.52
N LYS A 649 17.43 21.37 -15.54
CA LYS A 649 18.29 20.19 -15.76
C LYS A 649 17.69 19.20 -16.75
N GLY A 650 16.37 19.13 -16.83
CA GLY A 650 15.63 18.28 -17.78
C GLY A 650 15.45 18.88 -19.17
N TRP A 651 15.61 20.20 -19.35
CA TRP A 651 15.26 20.88 -20.59
C TRP A 651 16.04 20.45 -21.84
N PRO A 652 17.34 20.17 -21.80
CA PRO A 652 18.04 19.65 -22.99
C PRO A 652 17.39 18.38 -23.54
N MET A 653 17.14 17.41 -22.65
CA MET A 653 16.48 16.14 -22.99
C MET A 653 15.03 16.35 -23.51
N LEU A 654 14.28 17.26 -22.87
CA LEU A 654 12.91 17.58 -23.29
C LEU A 654 12.88 18.25 -24.68
N ARG A 655 13.81 19.18 -24.97
CA ARG A 655 13.90 19.81 -26.30
C ARG A 655 14.17 18.78 -27.39
N GLU A 656 15.14 17.91 -27.17
CA GLU A 656 15.45 16.82 -28.10
C GLU A 656 14.25 15.91 -28.32
N ALA A 657 13.58 15.49 -27.24
CA ALA A 657 12.39 14.65 -27.33
C ALA A 657 11.25 15.34 -28.07
N LEU A 658 10.95 16.60 -27.78
CA LEU A 658 9.88 17.36 -28.45
C LEU A 658 10.16 17.55 -29.95
N ILE A 659 11.42 17.79 -30.34
CA ILE A 659 11.81 17.85 -31.75
C ILE A 659 11.59 16.49 -32.43
N ARG A 660 12.05 15.40 -31.80
CA ARG A 660 11.87 14.03 -32.33
C ARG A 660 10.39 13.65 -32.45
N MET A 661 9.55 14.12 -31.55
CA MET A 661 8.09 13.91 -31.57
C MET A 661 7.35 14.83 -32.54
N GLY A 662 8.04 15.72 -33.27
CA GLY A 662 7.42 16.71 -34.16
C GLY A 662 6.69 17.85 -33.43
N ARG A 663 6.99 18.07 -32.13
CA ARG A 663 6.34 19.05 -31.28
C ARG A 663 7.30 20.20 -30.88
N ALA A 664 8.11 20.66 -31.84
CA ALA A 664 8.97 21.84 -31.66
C ALA A 664 8.17 23.12 -31.32
N ASP A 665 6.89 23.17 -31.65
CA ASP A 665 5.93 24.20 -31.29
C ASP A 665 5.83 24.41 -29.76
N LEU A 666 6.14 23.42 -28.95
CA LEU A 666 6.13 23.46 -27.48
C LEU A 666 7.42 24.02 -26.87
N ILE A 667 8.38 24.43 -27.69
CA ILE A 667 9.65 25.03 -27.26
C ILE A 667 9.63 26.53 -27.45
N GLY A 668 9.72 27.30 -26.36
CA GLY A 668 9.77 28.78 -26.39
C GLY A 668 9.29 29.42 -25.10
N PRO A 669 9.16 30.79 -25.09
CA PRO A 669 8.83 31.54 -23.88
C PRO A 669 7.33 31.74 -23.64
N GLY A 670 6.45 31.28 -24.55
CA GLY A 670 5.01 31.50 -24.48
C GLY A 670 4.30 30.68 -23.41
N LYS A 671 3.06 31.06 -23.11
CA LYS A 671 2.21 30.35 -22.13
C LYS A 671 1.87 28.93 -22.56
N ASP A 672 1.66 28.74 -23.86
CA ASP A 672 1.24 27.46 -24.45
C ASP A 672 2.43 26.55 -24.73
N GLN A 673 3.66 27.06 -24.62
CA GLN A 673 4.89 26.30 -24.81
C GLN A 673 5.30 25.63 -23.52
N LEU A 674 5.82 24.41 -23.58
CA LEU A 674 6.12 23.62 -22.38
C LEU A 674 7.41 24.10 -21.69
N ILE A 675 8.50 24.28 -22.46
CA ILE A 675 9.85 24.62 -21.95
C ILE A 675 10.50 25.71 -22.80
N PRO A 676 11.44 26.51 -22.22
CA PRO A 676 12.17 27.55 -22.94
C PRO A 676 13.12 27.01 -24.02
N ALA A 677 13.37 27.83 -25.04
CA ALA A 677 14.33 27.53 -26.11
C ALA A 677 15.79 27.54 -25.64
N HIS A 678 16.11 28.35 -24.62
CA HIS A 678 17.46 28.55 -24.12
C HIS A 678 17.65 27.98 -22.73
N GLN A 679 18.90 27.55 -22.44
CA GLN A 679 19.30 27.13 -21.13
C GLN A 679 19.67 28.35 -20.28
N PRO A 680 19.24 28.44 -19.00
CA PRO A 680 19.64 29.53 -18.14
C PRO A 680 21.16 29.46 -17.84
N ALA A 681 21.79 30.62 -17.66
CA ALA A 681 23.24 30.73 -17.38
C ALA A 681 23.67 30.11 -16.03
N THR A 682 22.72 29.83 -15.13
CA THR A 682 22.98 29.21 -13.83
C THR A 682 22.15 27.94 -13.70
N ASP A 683 22.76 26.86 -13.21
CA ASP A 683 22.14 25.53 -13.02
C ASP A 683 21.00 25.50 -12.00
N SER A 684 20.76 26.59 -11.29
CA SER A 684 19.72 26.69 -10.27
C SER A 684 18.62 27.68 -10.71
N TYR A 685 17.59 27.18 -11.42
CA TYR A 685 16.36 27.95 -11.58
C TYR A 685 15.59 27.91 -10.26
N GLN A 686 15.53 29.05 -9.57
CA GLN A 686 14.55 29.29 -8.51
C GLN A 686 13.41 30.10 -9.09
N SER A 687 12.17 29.61 -8.96
CA SER A 687 11.00 30.39 -9.31
C SER A 687 10.98 31.67 -8.45
N ALA A 688 10.43 32.78 -8.97
CA ALA A 688 10.28 34.02 -8.23
C ALA A 688 9.61 33.84 -6.85
N ARG A 689 8.72 32.87 -6.74
CA ARG A 689 8.04 32.49 -5.49
C ARG A 689 8.98 31.83 -4.48
N ARG A 690 9.98 31.05 -4.94
CA ARG A 690 11.01 30.44 -4.07
C ARG A 690 12.11 31.44 -3.68
N LYS A 691 12.45 32.37 -4.56
CA LYS A 691 13.40 33.46 -4.24
C LYS A 691 12.94 34.31 -3.06
N ASN A 692 11.64 34.51 -2.95
CA ASN A 692 11.05 35.31 -1.85
C ASN A 692 10.83 34.52 -0.55
N SER A 693 11.01 33.20 -0.56
CA SER A 693 10.82 32.34 0.62
C SER A 693 12.13 31.92 1.30
N THR A 694 13.29 32.22 0.70
CA THR A 694 14.60 31.94 1.29
C THR A 694 15.13 33.21 1.93
N PRO A 695 15.37 33.27 3.27
CA PRO A 695 15.97 34.46 3.91
C PRO A 695 17.33 34.79 3.30
N ALA A 696 17.55 36.05 2.96
CA ALA A 696 18.84 36.52 2.52
C ALA A 696 19.86 36.31 3.66
N GLY A 697 20.80 35.38 3.50
CA GLY A 697 21.80 35.04 4.52
C GLY A 697 22.00 33.56 4.78
N SER A 698 21.15 32.67 4.28
CA SER A 698 21.27 31.21 4.54
C SER A 698 22.43 30.52 3.78
N HIS A 699 23.18 31.21 2.95
CA HIS A 699 24.30 30.63 2.18
C HIS A 699 25.60 30.41 2.97
N LYS A 700 25.69 30.81 4.25
CA LYS A 700 26.90 30.63 5.06
C LYS A 700 26.87 29.53 6.11
N VAL A 701 25.78 28.75 6.23
CA VAL A 701 25.66 27.66 7.22
C VAL A 701 25.51 26.30 6.53
N ALA A 702 26.15 26.10 5.39
CA ALA A 702 26.14 24.81 4.70
C ALA A 702 27.41 24.01 5.05
N LYS A 703 27.68 23.75 6.33
CA LYS A 703 28.73 22.81 6.76
C LYS A 703 28.34 21.94 7.96
N GLU A 704 27.07 21.78 8.24
CA GLU A 704 26.62 20.65 9.02
C GLU A 704 25.70 19.80 8.14
N LYS A 705 26.17 18.57 7.85
CA LYS A 705 25.41 17.53 7.19
C LYS A 705 24.30 17.04 8.15
N THR A 706 23.28 17.84 8.36
CA THR A 706 22.02 17.34 8.87
C THR A 706 21.28 16.75 7.68
N THR A 707 21.33 15.45 7.56
CA THR A 707 20.51 14.65 6.65
C THR A 707 19.04 15.01 6.90
N LYS A 708 18.45 15.85 6.06
CA LYS A 708 17.01 16.09 6.06
C LYS A 708 16.35 14.84 5.51
N ILE A 709 15.90 13.99 6.39
CA ILE A 709 15.13 12.79 6.06
C ILE A 709 13.74 13.25 5.60
N LEU A 710 13.49 13.20 4.30
CA LEU A 710 12.16 13.37 3.73
C LEU A 710 11.47 12.02 3.82
N THR A 711 10.42 11.90 4.64
CA THR A 711 9.67 10.66 4.76
C THR A 711 8.87 10.41 3.48
N GLN A 712 8.95 9.20 2.93
CA GLN A 712 8.24 8.80 1.71
C GLN A 712 6.71 8.96 1.80
N HIS A 713 6.15 8.96 3.00
CA HIS A 713 4.71 8.98 3.20
C HIS A 713 4.11 10.36 3.47
N THR A 714 4.85 11.32 3.99
CA THR A 714 4.29 12.62 4.36
C THR A 714 4.79 13.79 3.53
N GLY A 715 5.96 13.69 2.87
CA GLY A 715 6.57 14.78 2.11
C GLY A 715 6.94 16.01 2.96
N LEU A 716 6.86 15.89 4.29
CA LEU A 716 7.18 16.98 5.23
C LEU A 716 8.58 16.76 5.81
N PRO A 717 9.41 17.83 5.96
CA PRO A 717 10.67 17.71 6.68
C PRO A 717 10.42 17.42 8.16
N PRO A 718 11.31 16.67 8.84
CA PRO A 718 11.23 16.47 10.26
C PRO A 718 11.25 17.80 11.01
N ARG A 719 10.46 17.92 12.08
CA ARG A 719 10.45 19.11 12.93
C ARG A 719 11.81 19.28 13.59
N ALA A 720 12.35 20.51 13.56
CA ALA A 720 13.51 20.85 14.35
C ALA A 720 13.20 20.72 15.84
N SER A 721 14.12 20.17 16.62
CA SER A 721 13.99 19.85 18.04
C SER A 721 13.99 21.05 18.99
N ASP A 722 13.87 22.28 18.49
CA ASP A 722 13.85 23.48 19.31
C ASP A 722 12.42 24.00 19.50
N GLY A 723 11.96 23.84 20.67
CA GLY A 723 10.86 24.36 21.52
C GLY A 723 9.86 25.37 20.97
N GLY A 724 9.58 25.49 19.70
CA GLY A 724 8.57 26.38 19.16
C GLY A 724 7.88 25.73 17.95
N ASN A 725 6.57 25.59 18.04
CA ASN A 725 5.76 25.08 16.93
C ASN A 725 5.95 26.01 15.70
N PRO A 726 6.51 25.56 14.58
CA PRO A 726 6.67 26.40 13.38
C PRO A 726 5.36 26.97 12.87
N TRP A 727 4.22 26.35 13.21
CA TRP A 727 2.88 26.81 12.87
C TRP A 727 2.48 28.04 13.68
N ASP A 728 2.84 28.09 14.99
CA ASP A 728 2.51 29.22 15.85
C ASP A 728 3.27 30.49 15.39
N LYS A 729 4.54 30.34 14.98
CA LYS A 729 5.32 31.44 14.41
C LYS A 729 4.79 31.90 13.04
N ARG A 730 4.26 30.98 12.25
CA ARG A 730 3.71 31.30 10.93
C ARG A 730 2.28 31.89 11.03
N GLU A 731 1.48 31.43 11.99
CA GLU A 731 0.18 32.03 12.30
C GLU A 731 0.34 33.41 12.94
N GLN A 732 1.32 33.58 13.84
CA GLN A 732 1.67 34.89 14.39
C GLN A 732 2.19 35.85 13.32
N ALA A 733 3.00 35.36 12.38
CA ALA A 733 3.48 36.16 11.24
C ALA A 733 2.34 36.50 10.26
N LYS A 734 1.37 35.61 10.05
CA LYS A 734 0.17 35.87 9.23
C LYS A 734 -0.78 36.83 9.91
N ALA A 735 -1.01 36.70 11.21
CA ALA A 735 -1.80 37.63 12.00
C ALA A 735 -1.19 39.02 12.02
N ALA A 736 0.14 39.13 12.16
CA ALA A 736 0.88 40.40 12.10
C ALA A 736 0.86 41.03 10.70
N ALA A 737 0.91 40.24 9.63
CA ALA A 737 0.79 40.71 8.26
C ALA A 737 -0.63 41.18 7.93
N PHE A 738 -1.64 40.47 8.43
CA PHE A 738 -3.06 40.84 8.28
C PHE A 738 -3.39 42.13 9.04
N ALA A 739 -2.86 42.28 10.26
CA ALA A 739 -3.01 43.48 11.06
C ALA A 739 -2.35 44.70 10.38
N ARG A 740 -1.13 44.52 9.83
CA ARG A 740 -0.46 45.61 9.05
C ARG A 740 -1.24 46.00 7.79
N ASN A 741 -1.82 45.02 7.08
CA ASN A 741 -2.63 45.30 5.90
C ASN A 741 -3.95 46.01 6.25
N GLN A 742 -4.55 45.67 7.38
CA GLN A 742 -5.75 46.41 7.86
C GLN A 742 -5.40 47.85 8.27
N GLN A 743 -4.25 48.03 8.92
CA GLN A 743 -3.79 49.35 9.32
C GLN A 743 -3.45 50.24 8.11
N ALA A 744 -2.76 49.66 7.11
CA ALA A 744 -2.46 50.35 5.85
C ALA A 744 -3.76 50.67 5.04
N ALA A 745 -4.77 49.79 5.10
CA ALA A 745 -6.07 50.06 4.46
C ALA A 745 -6.85 51.16 5.19
N LYS A 746 -6.72 51.23 6.53
CA LYS A 746 -7.35 52.29 7.34
C LYS A 746 -6.65 53.64 7.08
N GLU A 747 -5.33 53.67 7.05
CA GLU A 747 -4.54 54.88 6.72
C GLU A 747 -4.84 55.41 5.31
N ARG A 748 -5.00 54.50 4.32
CA ARG A 748 -5.45 54.89 2.95
C ARG A 748 -6.88 55.44 2.92
N LYS A 749 -7.78 54.94 3.75
CA LYS A 749 -9.16 55.48 3.86
C LYS A 749 -9.19 56.83 4.54
N ASP A 750 -8.34 57.04 5.55
CA ASP A 750 -8.23 58.30 6.27
C ASP A 750 -7.52 59.40 5.43
N ALA A 751 -6.53 59.01 4.65
CA ALA A 751 -5.88 59.86 3.65
C ALA A 751 -6.79 60.24 2.48
N ALA A 752 -7.77 59.39 2.14
CA ALA A 752 -8.78 59.70 1.11
C ALA A 752 -9.90 60.64 1.60
N LYS A 753 -10.14 60.73 2.92
CA LYS A 753 -11.08 61.66 3.54
C LYS A 753 -10.55 63.05 3.75
N GLY A 754 -9.18 63.24 3.68
CA GLY A 754 -8.52 64.53 3.92
C GLY A 754 -8.34 65.41 2.67
N LYS A 755 -8.81 65.02 1.50
CA LYS A 755 -8.74 65.89 0.30
C LYS A 755 -10.07 66.65 0.15
N GLY A 756 -10.06 67.95 0.60
CA GLY A 756 -11.11 68.89 0.39
C GLY A 756 -11.40 69.21 -1.11
N PRO A 757 -12.48 69.87 -1.44
CA PRO A 757 -12.97 70.00 -2.80
C PRO A 757 -12.05 70.85 -3.68
N LYS A 758 -11.83 70.38 -4.91
CA LYS A 758 -11.09 71.14 -5.95
C LYS A 758 -11.83 72.44 -6.32
N PRO A 759 -11.13 73.54 -6.55
CA PRO A 759 -11.74 74.79 -6.99
C PRO A 759 -12.31 74.64 -8.41
N THR A 760 -13.50 75.16 -8.58
CA THR A 760 -14.24 75.28 -9.86
C THR A 760 -13.57 76.20 -10.85
N ARG A 761 -13.26 75.76 -12.03
CA ARG A 761 -12.78 76.58 -13.20
C ARG A 761 -14.00 77.39 -13.73
N LYS A 762 -13.79 78.69 -13.84
CA LYS A 762 -14.70 79.61 -14.59
C LYS A 762 -14.65 79.34 -16.09
N PRO A 763 -15.74 79.52 -16.83
CA PRO A 763 -15.74 79.29 -18.26
C PRO A 763 -15.07 80.47 -19.01
N VAL A 764 -14.23 80.10 -20.00
CA VAL A 764 -13.67 81.09 -20.96
C VAL A 764 -14.58 81.15 -22.18
N VAL A 765 -15.03 82.32 -22.47
CA VAL A 765 -15.83 82.66 -23.67
C VAL A 765 -14.89 82.80 -24.86
N PRO A 766 -15.20 82.30 -26.05
CA PRO A 766 -14.36 82.44 -27.24
C PRO A 766 -14.53 83.78 -27.97
N ARG A 767 -13.41 84.27 -28.46
CA ARG A 767 -13.33 85.15 -29.62
C ARG A 767 -12.68 84.43 -30.75
#